data_6e5442512d381d366b6789de98f77510
#
_entry.id   6e5442512d381d366b6789de98f77510
#
_cell.length_a   1.000
_cell.length_b   1.000
_cell.length_c   1.000
_cell.angle_alpha   90.00
_cell.angle_beta   90.00
_cell.angle_gamma   90.00
#
_symmetry.space_group_name_H-M   'P 1'
#
loop_
_entity.id
_entity.type
_entity.pdbx_description
1 polymer ?
#
loop_
_entity_poly.entity_id
_entity_poly.type
_entity_poly.pdbx_seq_one_letter_code
_entity_poly.pdbx_strand_id
1 'polypeptide(L)'
;TYPEPDRMVQFMNTFSDGNSPGASPVNFNTWRAQTSVFQDVAAYDFGGPGFNLTGAVPEQVHGIHVSEAYFRLFGAPVILGRTFTPQEDSPNGGHFVVLSYGFWQRKFGGNPHIIGTTISLSNEPYTIVGVLGKSFFTDPPSDLWVPFQIDPNSTNLGHYFFVAGRLKPGITLAQANAQLKIAADQYRHLHPDDLGPKDSFGVQSLRDSIVAGARKSLFILLGAVGFVLLIACANVANLLLVRATSRKREFAIRAAMGAGRLRIIRQLLTESITLALTGGILGLILGFAGVRALLAISPHDLPRVGEHGAGIGIDWRVLAFTLGISLLTGILFGLFPAIGVSHTDLNSTLKESSNRSGTGLRHNKARSLLVITEVSLALVLLVGAALLIRTFLALREVNPGFDPRDVLTLRMSLTGDQYLKTAGMAQLSRDGRERVNAIPGVEASAFTCCLPLEGGYGLPFNIIGRAPDPKSPYNGGAGWLSTSPGYFSVFRIPVLHGRDFNEQDTGSAPLVVLINETFAKKYWPKGNPVGQQLLIGKGVGPQFAEGPRQIIGVVADIRDGGLNQDPYPLMIVPVSQVPDGMTALNAGISPMVWIVRTHGDPHQYISTISEQLRQASGGFPVARVRPMTEVVSESTASQDFNMLLLSIFGAAALILAAIGIYGLMAYSVQQRTQEMGIRMALGADRGHIRSLVVWHGMRLALIGIVIGIGAAFGLTRFIASFLYGVKTWDPLVFATVPVILCLVALLAVWMPATRASRLDPQQALRVE
;
A
#
# COMPACT_ATOMS: atom_id res chain seq x y z
N THR A 1 -5.70 -2.27 -18.58
CA THR A 1 -4.46 -1.62 -19.11
C THR A 1 -4.88 -0.47 -20.00
N TYR A 2 -4.33 0.72 -19.76
CA TYR A 2 -4.56 1.89 -20.61
C TYR A 2 -3.98 1.67 -22.01
N PRO A 3 -4.54 2.31 -23.05
CA PRO A 3 -3.98 2.25 -24.41
C PRO A 3 -2.55 2.82 -24.42
N GLU A 4 -1.64 2.14 -25.10
CA GLU A 4 -0.23 2.55 -25.28
C GLU A 4 0.45 3.02 -23.97
N PRO A 5 0.50 2.17 -22.94
CA PRO A 5 0.90 2.55 -21.57
C PRO A 5 2.34 3.10 -21.49
N ASP A 6 3.20 2.71 -22.42
CA ASP A 6 4.60 3.15 -22.46
C ASP A 6 4.76 4.62 -22.92
N ARG A 7 3.72 5.19 -23.53
CA ARG A 7 3.66 6.61 -23.97
C ARG A 7 2.92 7.49 -22.97
N MET A 8 2.31 6.91 -21.92
CA MET A 8 1.58 7.68 -20.92
C MET A 8 2.52 8.23 -19.86
N VAL A 9 2.36 9.51 -19.56
CA VAL A 9 3.20 10.24 -18.62
C VAL A 9 2.36 11.00 -17.59
N GLN A 10 2.92 11.13 -16.38
CA GLN A 10 2.45 12.02 -15.32
C GLN A 10 3.30 13.29 -15.35
N PHE A 11 2.67 14.44 -15.38
CA PHE A 11 3.37 15.72 -15.22
C PHE A 11 3.78 15.96 -13.76
N MET A 12 4.90 16.63 -13.57
CA MET A 12 5.52 16.89 -12.29
C MET A 12 6.06 18.31 -12.22
N ASN A 13 5.90 18.95 -11.07
CA ASN A 13 6.75 20.07 -10.70
C ASN A 13 8.01 19.49 -10.02
N THR A 14 9.17 19.93 -10.45
CA THR A 14 10.46 19.50 -9.91
C THR A 14 11.01 20.63 -9.07
N PHE A 15 10.99 20.42 -7.74
CA PHE A 15 11.53 21.35 -6.75
C PHE A 15 12.91 20.88 -6.25
N SER A 16 13.61 21.77 -5.57
CA SER A 16 14.93 21.46 -4.99
C SER A 16 14.90 20.37 -3.90
N ASP A 17 13.75 20.13 -3.28
CA ASP A 17 13.49 19.15 -2.22
C ASP A 17 12.74 17.90 -2.70
N GLY A 18 12.35 17.84 -3.98
CA GLY A 18 11.69 16.68 -4.57
C GLY A 18 10.74 17.01 -5.71
N ASN A 19 10.10 15.99 -6.25
CA ASN A 19 9.10 16.12 -7.31
C ASN A 19 7.69 16.04 -6.74
N SER A 20 6.78 16.90 -7.21
CA SER A 20 5.36 16.90 -6.86
C SER A 20 4.49 16.72 -8.11
N PRO A 21 3.53 15.79 -8.12
CA PRO A 21 2.60 15.60 -9.24
C PRO A 21 1.43 16.57 -9.21
N GLY A 22 1.29 17.41 -8.17
CA GLY A 22 0.25 18.41 -8.08
C GLY A 22 0.40 19.48 -9.16
N ALA A 23 -0.69 19.91 -9.78
CA ALA A 23 -0.73 20.91 -10.82
C ALA A 23 -1.69 22.04 -10.48
N SER A 24 -1.35 23.24 -10.95
CA SER A 24 -2.23 24.40 -10.94
C SER A 24 -2.91 24.58 -12.31
N PRO A 25 -4.00 25.36 -12.40
CA PRO A 25 -4.58 25.76 -13.66
C PRO A 25 -3.56 26.39 -14.63
N VAL A 26 -2.66 27.21 -14.13
CA VAL A 26 -1.60 27.85 -14.93
C VAL A 26 -0.58 26.82 -15.43
N ASN A 27 -0.19 25.85 -14.57
CA ASN A 27 0.67 24.74 -15.00
C ASN A 27 -0.01 23.93 -16.12
N PHE A 28 -1.26 23.54 -15.95
CA PHE A 28 -2.01 22.78 -16.94
C PHE A 28 -2.09 23.50 -18.28
N ASN A 29 -2.42 24.80 -18.25
CA ASN A 29 -2.48 25.64 -19.47
C ASN A 29 -1.12 25.70 -20.19
N THR A 30 -0.03 25.83 -19.42
CA THR A 30 1.35 25.82 -19.94
C THR A 30 1.72 24.46 -20.54
N TRP A 31 1.39 23.37 -19.88
CA TRP A 31 1.75 22.02 -20.33
C TRP A 31 0.92 21.56 -21.52
N ARG A 32 -0.39 21.83 -21.56
CA ARG A 32 -1.24 21.47 -22.70
C ARG A 32 -0.86 22.23 -23.99
N ALA A 33 -0.22 23.38 -23.86
CA ALA A 33 0.29 24.14 -24.99
C ALA A 33 1.52 23.49 -25.65
N GLN A 34 2.18 22.51 -25.04
CA GLN A 34 3.38 21.81 -25.55
C GLN A 34 3.01 20.76 -26.62
N THR A 35 2.28 21.15 -27.63
CA THR A 35 1.75 20.26 -28.69
C THR A 35 2.82 19.67 -29.60
N SER A 36 4.08 20.11 -29.52
CA SER A 36 5.21 19.51 -30.24
C SER A 36 5.56 18.12 -29.74
N VAL A 37 5.42 17.87 -28.45
CA VAL A 37 5.83 16.62 -27.78
C VAL A 37 4.66 15.79 -27.25
N PHE A 38 3.52 16.43 -26.90
CA PHE A 38 2.34 15.74 -26.39
C PHE A 38 1.23 15.66 -27.43
N GLN A 39 0.57 14.49 -27.48
CA GLN A 39 -0.60 14.24 -28.31
C GLN A 39 -1.88 14.65 -27.59
N ASP A 40 -2.01 14.25 -26.34
CA ASP A 40 -3.11 14.56 -25.43
C ASP A 40 -2.55 14.95 -24.07
N VAL A 41 -3.19 15.93 -23.40
CA VAL A 41 -2.91 16.34 -22.02
C VAL A 41 -4.24 16.50 -21.30
N ALA A 42 -4.42 15.84 -20.16
CA ALA A 42 -5.66 15.83 -19.41
C ALA A 42 -5.43 16.13 -17.94
N ALA A 43 -6.26 17.00 -17.36
CA ALA A 43 -6.34 17.28 -15.94
C ALA A 43 -7.44 16.44 -15.30
N TYR A 44 -7.25 16.06 -14.02
CA TYR A 44 -8.24 15.32 -13.23
C TYR A 44 -7.99 15.49 -11.71
N ASP A 45 -9.05 15.47 -10.90
CA ASP A 45 -8.98 15.65 -9.45
C ASP A 45 -8.14 14.59 -8.75
N PHE A 46 -7.61 14.93 -7.57
CA PHE A 46 -6.97 13.96 -6.64
C PHE A 46 -7.97 12.93 -6.10
N GLY A 47 -9.17 13.39 -5.70
CA GLY A 47 -10.21 12.55 -5.13
C GLY A 47 -11.60 13.12 -5.33
N GLY A 48 -11.69 14.41 -5.63
CA GLY A 48 -12.92 15.15 -5.84
C GLY A 48 -13.70 15.45 -4.55
N PRO A 49 -14.59 16.46 -4.61
CA PRO A 49 -15.39 16.88 -3.46
C PRO A 49 -16.52 15.89 -3.13
N GLY A 50 -16.82 14.95 -4.04
CA GLY A 50 -18.09 14.25 -4.08
C GLY A 50 -19.23 15.17 -4.50
N PHE A 51 -20.37 14.60 -4.88
CA PHE A 51 -21.55 15.35 -5.28
C PHE A 51 -22.77 14.85 -4.50
N ASN A 52 -23.65 15.77 -4.11
CA ASN A 52 -24.88 15.42 -3.43
C ASN A 52 -25.97 15.17 -4.48
N LEU A 53 -26.31 13.91 -4.72
CA LEU A 53 -27.43 13.56 -5.58
C LEU A 53 -28.74 13.89 -4.86
N THR A 54 -29.50 14.84 -5.39
CA THR A 54 -30.80 15.22 -4.85
C THR A 54 -31.87 14.23 -5.28
N GLY A 55 -32.70 13.77 -4.37
CA GLY A 55 -33.78 12.82 -4.62
C GLY A 55 -34.62 12.59 -3.37
N ALA A 56 -35.52 11.59 -3.39
CA ALA A 56 -36.34 11.22 -2.24
C ALA A 56 -35.48 10.89 -1.00
N VAL A 57 -34.31 10.28 -1.22
CA VAL A 57 -33.25 10.09 -0.23
C VAL A 57 -31.99 10.71 -0.81
N PRO A 58 -31.53 11.86 -0.28
CA PRO A 58 -30.26 12.45 -0.71
C PRO A 58 -29.09 11.53 -0.43
N GLU A 59 -28.19 11.40 -1.41
CA GLU A 59 -27.03 10.51 -1.35
C GLU A 59 -25.80 11.26 -1.85
N GLN A 60 -24.66 11.11 -1.16
CA GLN A 60 -23.38 11.57 -1.69
C GLN A 60 -22.84 10.51 -2.65
N VAL A 61 -22.50 10.92 -3.87
CA VAL A 61 -21.90 10.09 -4.91
C VAL A 61 -20.46 10.50 -5.15
N HIS A 62 -19.59 9.54 -5.46
CA HIS A 62 -18.20 9.79 -5.79
C HIS A 62 -18.10 10.36 -7.21
N GLY A 63 -17.60 11.57 -7.33
CA GLY A 63 -17.39 12.21 -8.63
C GLY A 63 -16.13 13.05 -8.65
N ILE A 64 -15.54 13.17 -9.84
CA ILE A 64 -14.33 13.96 -10.06
C ILE A 64 -14.50 14.88 -11.26
N HIS A 65 -13.80 16.01 -11.21
CA HIS A 65 -13.65 16.88 -12.37
C HIS A 65 -12.57 16.32 -13.30
N VAL A 66 -12.83 16.34 -14.60
CA VAL A 66 -11.88 15.91 -15.62
C VAL A 66 -11.93 16.84 -16.84
N SER A 67 -10.79 17.09 -17.46
CA SER A 67 -10.77 17.82 -18.74
C SER A 67 -11.25 16.93 -19.91
N GLU A 68 -11.64 17.53 -21.03
CA GLU A 68 -12.24 16.84 -22.16
C GLU A 68 -11.38 15.71 -22.73
N ALA A 69 -10.06 15.87 -22.72
CA ALA A 69 -9.11 14.87 -23.21
C ALA A 69 -9.00 13.61 -22.33
N TYR A 70 -9.52 13.64 -21.10
CA TYR A 70 -9.36 12.56 -20.10
C TYR A 70 -9.80 11.20 -20.62
N PHE A 71 -11.02 11.09 -21.14
CA PHE A 71 -11.57 9.80 -21.58
C PHE A 71 -10.82 9.24 -22.78
N ARG A 72 -10.39 10.12 -23.72
CA ARG A 72 -9.58 9.75 -24.88
C ARG A 72 -8.19 9.29 -24.46
N LEU A 73 -7.55 10.02 -23.53
CA LEU A 73 -6.24 9.69 -22.99
C LEU A 73 -6.24 8.32 -22.30
N PHE A 74 -7.22 8.05 -21.44
CA PHE A 74 -7.32 6.80 -20.69
C PHE A 74 -8.03 5.67 -21.43
N GLY A 75 -8.55 5.93 -22.65
CA GLY A 75 -9.22 4.94 -23.49
C GLY A 75 -10.53 4.42 -22.90
N ALA A 76 -11.34 5.32 -22.33
CA ALA A 76 -12.61 4.98 -21.74
C ALA A 76 -13.62 4.49 -22.79
N PRO A 77 -14.13 3.25 -22.71
CA PRO A 77 -15.16 2.76 -23.62
C PRO A 77 -16.51 3.43 -23.29
N VAL A 78 -17.13 4.07 -24.24
CA VAL A 78 -18.48 4.64 -24.12
C VAL A 78 -19.47 3.65 -24.65
N ILE A 79 -20.49 3.31 -23.85
CA ILE A 79 -21.56 2.37 -24.27
C ILE A 79 -22.86 3.06 -24.67
N LEU A 80 -23.12 4.25 -24.10
CA LEU A 80 -24.25 5.11 -24.47
C LEU A 80 -23.77 6.57 -24.56
N GLY A 81 -24.26 7.31 -25.53
CA GLY A 81 -23.95 8.73 -25.69
C GLY A 81 -22.52 9.03 -26.10
N ARG A 82 -21.89 9.99 -25.44
CA ARG A 82 -20.54 10.51 -25.75
C ARG A 82 -19.81 11.00 -24.49
N THR A 83 -18.57 11.40 -24.63
CA THR A 83 -17.80 12.14 -23.62
C THR A 83 -17.92 13.66 -23.83
N PHE A 84 -17.22 14.45 -23.01
CA PHE A 84 -17.27 15.92 -23.10
C PHE A 84 -16.65 16.45 -24.41
N THR A 85 -17.20 17.55 -24.87
CA THR A 85 -16.63 18.35 -25.96
C THR A 85 -15.76 19.48 -25.39
N PRO A 86 -14.84 20.06 -26.18
CA PRO A 86 -14.04 21.20 -25.75
C PRO A 86 -14.88 22.42 -25.30
N GLN A 87 -16.06 22.61 -25.87
CA GLN A 87 -17.00 23.67 -25.48
C GLN A 87 -17.61 23.43 -24.11
N GLU A 88 -17.94 22.20 -23.81
CA GLU A 88 -18.48 21.81 -22.50
C GLU A 88 -17.43 21.88 -21.39
N ASP A 89 -16.13 21.70 -21.72
CA ASP A 89 -15.00 21.86 -20.80
C ASP A 89 -14.40 23.28 -20.81
N SER A 90 -15.07 24.24 -21.42
CA SER A 90 -14.68 25.65 -21.34
C SER A 90 -15.38 26.36 -20.18
N PRO A 91 -14.86 27.48 -19.67
CA PRO A 91 -15.56 28.27 -18.66
C PRO A 91 -16.98 28.63 -19.09
N ASN A 92 -17.94 28.39 -18.22
CA ASN A 92 -19.39 28.54 -18.47
C ASN A 92 -19.95 27.61 -19.59
N GLY A 93 -19.28 26.48 -19.86
CA GLY A 93 -19.68 25.49 -20.86
C GLY A 93 -20.96 24.71 -20.55
N GLY A 94 -21.56 24.95 -19.36
CA GLY A 94 -22.76 24.26 -18.90
C GLY A 94 -22.46 23.06 -18.01
N HIS A 95 -23.51 22.46 -17.43
CA HIS A 95 -23.41 21.37 -16.49
C HIS A 95 -23.71 20.02 -17.15
N PHE A 96 -22.67 19.25 -17.39
CA PHE A 96 -22.74 17.94 -18.05
C PHE A 96 -22.13 16.86 -17.15
N VAL A 97 -22.62 15.63 -17.32
CA VAL A 97 -22.13 14.49 -16.54
C VAL A 97 -22.03 13.23 -17.39
N VAL A 98 -20.97 12.47 -17.15
CA VAL A 98 -20.75 11.11 -17.67
C VAL A 98 -20.83 10.15 -16.50
N LEU A 99 -21.58 9.05 -16.66
CA LEU A 99 -21.84 8.07 -15.59
C LEU A 99 -20.95 6.82 -15.74
N SER A 100 -20.57 6.21 -14.62
CA SER A 100 -19.99 4.87 -14.60
C SER A 100 -21.07 3.81 -14.90
N TYR A 101 -20.64 2.66 -15.40
CA TYR A 101 -21.53 1.52 -15.60
C TYR A 101 -22.25 1.10 -14.31
N GLY A 102 -21.48 1.02 -13.20
CA GLY A 102 -22.01 0.60 -11.91
C GLY A 102 -23.09 1.55 -11.38
N PHE A 103 -22.83 2.84 -11.45
CA PHE A 103 -23.77 3.87 -10.99
C PHE A 103 -25.05 3.90 -11.86
N TRP A 104 -24.90 3.82 -13.19
CA TRP A 104 -26.03 3.73 -14.11
C TRP A 104 -26.92 2.51 -13.83
N GLN A 105 -26.32 1.34 -13.56
CA GLN A 105 -27.09 0.14 -13.19
C GLN A 105 -27.77 0.27 -11.82
N ARG A 106 -27.01 0.71 -10.81
CA ARG A 106 -27.47 0.78 -9.41
C ARG A 106 -28.59 1.81 -9.24
N LYS A 107 -28.44 3.00 -9.82
CA LYS A 107 -29.36 4.12 -9.60
C LYS A 107 -30.46 4.25 -10.62
N PHE A 108 -30.20 3.90 -11.87
CA PHE A 108 -31.12 4.11 -13.00
C PHE A 108 -31.60 2.80 -13.64
N GLY A 109 -31.31 1.65 -13.01
CA GLY A 109 -31.78 0.34 -13.49
C GLY A 109 -31.31 -0.04 -14.89
N GLY A 110 -30.23 0.58 -15.39
CA GLY A 110 -29.72 0.33 -16.73
C GLY A 110 -30.61 0.92 -17.86
N ASN A 111 -31.37 1.99 -17.59
CA ASN A 111 -32.25 2.60 -18.57
C ASN A 111 -31.48 3.08 -19.82
N PRO A 112 -31.75 2.53 -21.03
CA PRO A 112 -31.05 2.91 -22.25
C PRO A 112 -31.36 4.33 -22.73
N HIS A 113 -32.49 4.93 -22.29
CA HIS A 113 -32.94 6.29 -22.66
C HIS A 113 -32.47 7.34 -21.66
N ILE A 114 -31.38 7.10 -20.93
CA ILE A 114 -30.86 8.00 -19.88
C ILE A 114 -30.18 9.24 -20.47
N ILE A 115 -29.65 9.15 -21.69
CA ILE A 115 -28.92 10.25 -22.35
C ILE A 115 -29.84 11.43 -22.62
N GLY A 116 -29.39 12.63 -22.27
CA GLY A 116 -30.16 13.88 -22.39
C GLY A 116 -31.10 14.14 -21.21
N THR A 117 -31.26 13.22 -20.28
CA THR A 117 -32.01 13.47 -19.04
C THR A 117 -31.17 14.25 -18.05
N THR A 118 -31.83 14.95 -17.13
CA THR A 118 -31.18 15.80 -16.12
C THR A 118 -31.21 15.12 -14.76
N ILE A 119 -30.08 15.17 -14.04
CA ILE A 119 -29.98 14.83 -12.63
C ILE A 119 -29.58 16.08 -11.83
N SER A 120 -30.02 16.16 -10.59
CA SER A 120 -29.63 17.28 -9.71
C SER A 120 -28.45 16.86 -8.85
N LEU A 121 -27.29 17.48 -9.09
CA LEU A 121 -26.08 17.31 -8.29
C LEU A 121 -25.84 18.59 -7.48
N SER A 122 -25.84 18.49 -6.16
CA SER A 122 -25.66 19.63 -5.25
C SER A 122 -26.63 20.80 -5.50
N ASN A 123 -27.90 20.46 -5.85
CA ASN A 123 -28.98 21.37 -6.22
C ASN A 123 -28.84 22.04 -7.60
N GLU A 124 -27.84 21.66 -8.41
CA GLU A 124 -27.67 22.14 -9.77
C GLU A 124 -28.06 21.07 -10.80
N PRO A 125 -28.69 21.45 -11.92
CA PRO A 125 -29.11 20.50 -12.94
C PRO A 125 -27.93 20.11 -13.83
N TYR A 126 -27.60 18.82 -13.93
CA TYR A 126 -26.58 18.25 -14.80
C TYR A 126 -27.22 17.38 -15.86
N THR A 127 -26.88 17.61 -17.14
CA THR A 127 -27.34 16.77 -18.26
C THR A 127 -26.45 15.56 -18.45
N ILE A 128 -27.03 14.37 -18.45
CA ILE A 128 -26.29 13.13 -18.71
C ILE A 128 -25.97 13.02 -20.19
N VAL A 129 -24.67 13.04 -20.56
CA VAL A 129 -24.21 12.98 -21.95
C VAL A 129 -23.62 11.63 -22.33
N GLY A 130 -23.21 10.82 -21.36
CA GLY A 130 -22.63 9.53 -21.65
C GLY A 130 -22.65 8.54 -20.48
N VAL A 131 -22.52 7.26 -20.82
CA VAL A 131 -22.33 6.14 -19.89
C VAL A 131 -21.12 5.34 -20.33
N LEU A 132 -20.18 5.11 -19.41
CA LEU A 132 -18.96 4.35 -19.68
C LEU A 132 -19.18 2.84 -19.58
N GLY A 133 -18.31 2.07 -20.20
CA GLY A 133 -18.35 0.61 -20.17
C GLY A 133 -17.86 0.02 -18.85
N LYS A 134 -18.32 -1.20 -18.55
CA LYS A 134 -18.02 -1.93 -17.30
C LYS A 134 -16.52 -2.13 -17.04
N SER A 135 -15.69 -2.10 -18.07
CA SER A 135 -14.23 -2.34 -17.95
C SER A 135 -13.41 -1.09 -17.60
N PHE A 136 -14.03 0.07 -17.49
CA PHE A 136 -13.32 1.32 -17.16
C PHE A 136 -13.31 1.53 -15.65
N PHE A 137 -12.13 1.47 -15.09
CA PHE A 137 -11.87 1.72 -13.67
C PHE A 137 -10.91 2.89 -13.55
N THR A 138 -11.20 3.79 -12.64
CA THR A 138 -10.39 4.96 -12.32
C THR A 138 -9.80 4.86 -10.92
N ASP A 139 -8.77 5.64 -10.67
CA ASP A 139 -8.18 5.87 -9.38
C ASP A 139 -8.05 7.40 -9.21
N PRO A 140 -8.86 8.00 -8.35
CA PRO A 140 -9.84 7.39 -7.42
C PRO A 140 -11.07 6.76 -8.12
N PRO A 141 -11.72 5.76 -7.47
CA PRO A 141 -12.97 5.19 -7.96
C PRO A 141 -14.05 6.27 -8.05
N SER A 142 -14.76 6.34 -9.19
CA SER A 142 -15.76 7.38 -9.42
C SER A 142 -17.04 6.82 -9.99
N ASP A 143 -18.19 7.30 -9.46
CA ASP A 143 -19.52 7.02 -9.96
C ASP A 143 -19.85 7.88 -11.19
N LEU A 144 -19.31 9.10 -11.21
CA LEU A 144 -19.57 10.07 -12.26
C LEU A 144 -18.37 11.00 -12.51
N TRP A 145 -18.36 11.64 -13.65
CA TRP A 145 -17.37 12.64 -14.06
C TRP A 145 -18.08 13.88 -14.53
N VAL A 146 -17.54 15.04 -14.17
CA VAL A 146 -18.01 16.37 -14.63
C VAL A 146 -16.85 17.13 -15.31
N PRO A 147 -17.13 18.06 -16.24
CA PRO A 147 -16.07 18.81 -16.90
C PRO A 147 -15.36 19.75 -15.91
N PHE A 148 -14.04 19.88 -16.05
CA PHE A 148 -13.20 20.69 -15.15
C PHE A 148 -13.36 22.19 -15.38
N GLN A 149 -13.59 22.59 -16.65
CA GLN A 149 -13.81 23.97 -17.08
C GLN A 149 -12.70 24.95 -16.64
N ILE A 150 -11.44 24.53 -16.73
CA ILE A 150 -10.29 25.34 -16.35
C ILE A 150 -10.19 26.58 -17.27
N ASP A 151 -10.18 27.77 -16.64
CA ASP A 151 -10.01 29.03 -17.36
C ASP A 151 -8.62 29.11 -18.00
N PRO A 152 -8.50 29.31 -19.32
CA PRO A 152 -7.23 29.53 -20.01
C PRO A 152 -6.44 30.73 -19.46
N ASN A 153 -7.13 31.74 -18.90
CA ASN A 153 -6.53 32.94 -18.32
C ASN A 153 -6.42 32.89 -16.80
N SER A 154 -6.54 31.71 -16.20
CA SER A 154 -6.46 31.54 -14.76
C SER A 154 -5.14 32.06 -14.20
N THR A 155 -5.21 32.74 -13.06
CA THR A 155 -4.07 33.18 -12.25
C THR A 155 -3.88 32.32 -11.02
N ASN A 156 -4.59 31.17 -10.95
CA ASN A 156 -4.51 30.26 -9.81
C ASN A 156 -3.25 29.39 -9.94
N LEU A 157 -2.31 29.57 -9.02
CA LEU A 157 -1.05 28.83 -8.90
C LEU A 157 -1.11 27.72 -7.84
N GLY A 158 -2.27 27.48 -7.22
CA GLY A 158 -2.46 26.38 -6.25
C GLY A 158 -2.40 25.01 -6.94
N HIS A 159 -1.62 24.11 -6.38
CA HIS A 159 -1.43 22.74 -6.91
C HIS A 159 -2.43 21.78 -6.26
N TYR A 160 -3.56 21.47 -6.91
CA TYR A 160 -4.66 20.72 -6.32
C TYR A 160 -5.29 19.64 -7.21
N PHE A 161 -4.71 19.35 -8.36
CA PHE A 161 -5.15 18.27 -9.25
C PHE A 161 -3.96 17.62 -9.96
N PHE A 162 -4.20 16.48 -10.61
CA PHE A 162 -3.20 15.79 -11.41
C PHE A 162 -3.33 16.13 -12.90
N VAL A 163 -2.19 16.00 -13.60
CA VAL A 163 -2.16 16.10 -15.07
C VAL A 163 -1.43 14.89 -15.64
N ALA A 164 -2.07 14.20 -16.56
CA ALA A 164 -1.47 13.13 -17.34
C ALA A 164 -1.42 13.50 -18.82
N GLY A 165 -0.51 12.90 -19.57
CA GLY A 165 -0.40 13.13 -21.00
C GLY A 165 0.01 11.89 -21.78
N ARG A 166 -0.13 11.97 -23.11
CA ARG A 166 0.38 10.98 -24.05
C ARG A 166 1.46 11.60 -24.92
N LEU A 167 2.64 11.01 -24.92
CA LEU A 167 3.72 11.42 -25.83
C LEU A 167 3.33 11.13 -27.28
N LYS A 168 3.74 12.00 -28.22
CA LYS A 168 3.63 11.71 -29.65
C LYS A 168 4.47 10.49 -30.03
N PRO A 169 4.10 9.77 -31.12
CA PRO A 169 4.91 8.65 -31.62
C PRO A 169 6.37 9.09 -31.86
N GLY A 170 7.31 8.28 -31.36
CA GLY A 170 8.74 8.54 -31.51
C GLY A 170 9.36 9.53 -30.54
N ILE A 171 8.58 10.21 -29.71
CA ILE A 171 9.10 11.11 -28.68
C ILE A 171 9.49 10.32 -27.44
N THR A 172 10.69 10.55 -26.93
CA THR A 172 11.21 9.96 -25.70
C THR A 172 10.91 10.82 -24.46
N LEU A 173 10.91 10.22 -23.26
CA LEU A 173 10.82 10.96 -22.00
C LEU A 173 11.90 12.04 -21.85
N ALA A 174 13.11 11.78 -22.34
CA ALA A 174 14.20 12.75 -22.29
C ALA A 174 13.92 14.00 -23.13
N GLN A 175 13.37 13.82 -24.35
CA GLN A 175 12.98 14.91 -25.22
C GLN A 175 11.80 15.72 -24.65
N ALA A 176 10.80 15.03 -24.05
CA ALA A 176 9.68 15.69 -23.40
C ALA A 176 10.15 16.53 -22.19
N ASN A 177 11.04 15.97 -21.36
CA ASN A 177 11.63 16.70 -20.22
C ASN A 177 12.46 17.91 -20.67
N ALA A 178 13.22 17.80 -21.78
CA ALA A 178 13.96 18.93 -22.33
C ALA A 178 13.02 20.06 -22.79
N GLN A 179 11.90 19.73 -23.45
CA GLN A 179 10.90 20.72 -23.88
C GLN A 179 10.21 21.37 -22.67
N LEU A 180 9.86 20.59 -21.65
CA LEU A 180 9.25 21.12 -20.42
C LEU A 180 10.19 22.01 -19.62
N LYS A 181 11.50 21.77 -19.67
CA LYS A 181 12.49 22.67 -19.07
C LYS A 181 12.48 24.04 -19.75
N ILE A 182 12.38 24.07 -21.09
CA ILE A 182 12.25 25.34 -21.84
C ILE A 182 10.94 26.06 -21.45
N ALA A 183 9.84 25.30 -21.34
CA ALA A 183 8.57 25.84 -20.90
C ALA A 183 8.63 26.37 -19.46
N ALA A 184 9.36 25.71 -18.57
CA ALA A 184 9.58 26.17 -17.19
C ALA A 184 10.40 27.47 -17.13
N ASP A 185 11.40 27.62 -17.98
CA ASP A 185 12.18 28.86 -18.07
C ASP A 185 11.31 30.04 -18.55
N GLN A 186 10.46 29.83 -19.54
CA GLN A 186 9.46 30.82 -19.99
C GLN A 186 8.45 31.16 -18.90
N TYR A 187 7.93 30.13 -18.23
CA TYR A 187 6.95 30.26 -17.14
C TYR A 187 7.53 31.09 -15.97
N ARG A 188 8.78 30.88 -15.60
CA ARG A 188 9.46 31.59 -14.51
C ARG A 188 9.54 33.10 -14.77
N HIS A 189 9.69 33.53 -16.03
CA HIS A 189 9.66 34.94 -16.39
C HIS A 189 8.30 35.58 -16.19
N LEU A 190 7.20 34.79 -16.38
CA LEU A 190 5.83 35.28 -16.21
C LEU A 190 5.36 35.17 -14.75
N HIS A 191 5.89 34.18 -13.99
CA HIS A 191 5.50 33.87 -12.61
C HIS A 191 6.74 33.72 -11.72
N PRO A 192 7.49 34.82 -11.45
CA PRO A 192 8.77 34.75 -10.73
C PRO A 192 8.62 34.33 -9.26
N ASP A 193 7.42 34.51 -8.68
CA ASP A 193 7.13 34.15 -7.27
C ASP A 193 6.65 32.69 -7.12
N ASP A 194 6.40 31.96 -8.22
CA ASP A 194 5.88 30.57 -8.15
C ASP A 194 7.01 29.55 -8.35
N LEU A 195 7.81 29.71 -9.39
CA LEU A 195 8.86 28.76 -9.73
C LEU A 195 10.27 29.32 -9.38
N GLY A 196 10.91 28.72 -8.40
CA GLY A 196 12.25 29.11 -7.95
C GLY A 196 13.32 28.95 -9.04
N PRO A 197 14.52 29.56 -8.85
CA PRO A 197 15.58 29.57 -9.88
C PRO A 197 16.08 28.17 -10.30
N LYS A 198 15.92 27.16 -9.43
CA LYS A 198 16.35 25.77 -9.66
C LYS A 198 15.18 24.82 -9.94
N ASP A 199 13.96 25.28 -9.78
CA ASP A 199 12.78 24.48 -9.96
C ASP A 199 12.42 24.39 -11.44
N SER A 200 11.73 23.35 -11.87
CA SER A 200 11.44 23.09 -13.26
C SER A 200 10.15 22.26 -13.42
N PHE A 201 9.74 22.07 -14.68
CA PHE A 201 8.71 21.12 -15.05
C PHE A 201 9.33 19.83 -15.59
N GLY A 202 8.65 18.72 -15.39
CA GLY A 202 9.07 17.44 -15.92
C GLY A 202 7.91 16.46 -16.10
N VAL A 203 8.23 15.32 -16.70
CA VAL A 203 7.31 14.18 -16.82
C VAL A 203 8.03 12.90 -16.40
N GLN A 204 7.27 11.99 -15.84
CA GLN A 204 7.70 10.61 -15.59
C GLN A 204 6.68 9.63 -16.17
N SER A 205 7.07 8.37 -16.35
CA SER A 205 6.11 7.35 -16.77
C SER A 205 4.92 7.32 -15.81
N LEU A 206 3.69 7.38 -16.34
CA LEU A 206 2.47 7.26 -15.52
C LEU A 206 2.46 5.94 -14.76
N ARG A 207 2.94 4.85 -15.37
CA ARG A 207 3.10 3.55 -14.71
C ARG A 207 4.02 3.63 -13.51
N ASP A 208 5.18 4.28 -13.64
CA ASP A 208 6.13 4.42 -12.53
C ASP A 208 5.55 5.30 -11.41
N SER A 209 4.82 6.37 -11.75
CA SER A 209 4.11 7.21 -10.78
C SER A 209 3.10 6.40 -9.97
N ILE A 210 2.25 5.65 -10.64
CA ILE A 210 1.21 4.83 -10.02
C ILE A 210 1.77 3.74 -9.10
N VAL A 211 2.88 3.10 -9.50
CA VAL A 211 3.45 1.98 -8.74
C VAL A 211 4.55 2.41 -7.77
N ALA A 212 4.96 3.68 -7.76
CA ALA A 212 6.07 4.17 -6.93
C ALA A 212 5.92 3.79 -5.45
N GLY A 213 4.74 4.00 -4.88
CA GLY A 213 4.44 3.67 -3.48
C GLY A 213 4.43 2.17 -3.18
N ALA A 214 3.98 1.34 -4.14
CA ALA A 214 3.83 -0.10 -3.94
C ALA A 214 5.04 -0.92 -4.41
N ARG A 215 5.91 -0.35 -5.26
CA ARG A 215 7.00 -1.08 -5.96
C ARG A 215 7.94 -1.81 -5.00
N LYS A 216 8.39 -1.13 -3.95
CA LYS A 216 9.31 -1.73 -2.97
C LYS A 216 8.64 -2.88 -2.22
N SER A 217 7.39 -2.70 -1.77
CA SER A 217 6.59 -3.72 -1.09
C SER A 217 6.41 -4.96 -1.97
N LEU A 218 6.03 -4.77 -3.24
CA LEU A 218 5.83 -5.86 -4.19
C LEU A 218 7.13 -6.66 -4.46
N PHE A 219 8.28 -6.00 -4.57
CA PHE A 219 9.57 -6.72 -4.75
C PHE A 219 9.95 -7.53 -3.52
N ILE A 220 9.69 -7.02 -2.31
CA ILE A 220 9.96 -7.75 -1.06
C ILE A 220 9.05 -8.97 -0.97
N LEU A 221 7.74 -8.81 -1.24
CA LEU A 221 6.79 -9.91 -1.25
C LEU A 221 7.15 -10.95 -2.32
N LEU A 222 7.55 -10.53 -3.53
CA LEU A 222 8.01 -11.43 -4.59
C LEU A 222 9.25 -12.20 -4.15
N GLY A 223 10.22 -11.55 -3.49
CA GLY A 223 11.39 -12.19 -2.91
C GLY A 223 11.02 -13.21 -1.83
N ALA A 224 10.08 -12.88 -0.95
CA ALA A 224 9.58 -13.77 0.09
C ALA A 224 8.91 -15.02 -0.51
N VAL A 225 8.03 -14.83 -1.50
CA VAL A 225 7.41 -15.94 -2.27
C VAL A 225 8.47 -16.78 -2.96
N GLY A 226 9.50 -16.15 -3.55
CA GLY A 226 10.64 -16.84 -4.15
C GLY A 226 11.37 -17.73 -3.15
N PHE A 227 11.59 -17.26 -1.92
CA PHE A 227 12.21 -18.05 -0.87
C PHE A 227 11.32 -19.22 -0.41
N VAL A 228 10.02 -19.02 -0.23
CA VAL A 228 9.08 -20.12 0.08
C VAL A 228 9.09 -21.17 -1.05
N LEU A 229 9.11 -20.75 -2.31
CA LEU A 229 9.20 -21.64 -3.45
C LEU A 229 10.51 -22.44 -3.43
N LEU A 230 11.65 -21.79 -3.17
CA LEU A 230 12.95 -22.48 -3.07
C LEU A 230 12.97 -23.51 -1.93
N ILE A 231 12.38 -23.20 -0.77
CA ILE A 231 12.24 -24.12 0.35
C ILE A 231 11.36 -25.32 -0.07
N ALA A 232 10.20 -25.06 -0.69
CA ALA A 232 9.32 -26.12 -1.17
C ALA A 232 10.03 -27.00 -2.22
N CYS A 233 10.78 -26.39 -3.12
CA CYS A 233 11.60 -27.08 -4.12
C CYS A 233 12.67 -27.97 -3.48
N ALA A 234 13.38 -27.47 -2.46
CA ALA A 234 14.37 -28.24 -1.72
C ALA A 234 13.74 -29.47 -1.04
N ASN A 235 12.55 -29.31 -0.47
CA ASN A 235 11.79 -30.40 0.12
C ASN A 235 11.40 -31.47 -0.91
N VAL A 236 10.83 -31.05 -2.03
CA VAL A 236 10.44 -31.98 -3.11
C VAL A 236 11.68 -32.71 -3.67
N ALA A 237 12.80 -31.99 -3.91
CA ALA A 237 14.04 -32.56 -4.34
C ALA A 237 14.57 -33.64 -3.36
N ASN A 238 14.53 -33.30 -2.05
CA ASN A 238 14.95 -34.23 -1.00
C ASN A 238 14.09 -35.52 -0.98
N LEU A 239 12.76 -35.37 -1.06
CA LEU A 239 11.83 -36.52 -1.11
C LEU A 239 11.99 -37.35 -2.38
N LEU A 240 12.20 -36.74 -3.55
CA LEU A 240 12.44 -37.46 -4.80
C LEU A 240 13.80 -38.22 -4.80
N LEU A 241 14.81 -37.59 -4.18
CA LEU A 241 16.11 -38.27 -3.97
C LEU A 241 16.00 -39.50 -3.05
N VAL A 242 15.17 -39.40 -2.00
CA VAL A 242 14.86 -40.54 -1.09
C VAL A 242 14.19 -41.66 -1.89
N ARG A 243 13.14 -41.32 -2.64
CA ARG A 243 12.36 -42.28 -3.46
C ARG A 243 13.21 -42.93 -4.57
N ALA A 244 14.07 -42.18 -5.26
CA ALA A 244 14.96 -42.69 -6.26
C ALA A 244 15.99 -43.69 -5.70
N THR A 245 16.48 -43.42 -4.47
CA THR A 245 17.45 -44.30 -3.82
C THR A 245 16.83 -45.63 -3.36
N SER A 246 15.58 -45.62 -2.89
CA SER A 246 14.87 -46.86 -2.54
C SER A 246 14.53 -47.76 -3.74
N ARG A 247 14.46 -47.17 -4.96
CA ARG A 247 14.16 -47.89 -6.22
C ARG A 247 15.38 -48.20 -7.05
N LYS A 248 16.62 -48.02 -6.53
CA LYS A 248 17.87 -48.31 -7.27
C LYS A 248 17.93 -49.76 -7.77
N ARG A 249 17.52 -50.74 -6.95
CA ARG A 249 17.50 -52.15 -7.32
C ARG A 249 16.53 -52.42 -8.48
N GLU A 250 15.36 -51.80 -8.48
CA GLU A 250 14.36 -51.85 -9.54
C GLU A 250 14.93 -51.30 -10.86
N PHE A 251 15.59 -50.15 -10.83
CA PHE A 251 16.20 -49.54 -12.01
C PHE A 251 17.39 -50.35 -12.52
N ALA A 252 18.22 -50.96 -11.65
CA ALA A 252 19.31 -51.84 -12.03
C ALA A 252 18.79 -53.09 -12.74
N ILE A 253 17.74 -53.73 -12.25
CA ILE A 253 17.10 -54.87 -12.88
C ILE A 253 16.54 -54.52 -14.25
N ARG A 254 15.86 -53.38 -14.39
CA ARG A 254 15.33 -52.90 -15.68
C ARG A 254 16.44 -52.60 -16.68
N ALA A 255 17.55 -52.00 -16.23
CA ALA A 255 18.70 -51.73 -17.05
C ALA A 255 19.38 -53.03 -17.51
N ALA A 256 19.48 -54.05 -16.64
CA ALA A 256 19.98 -55.39 -16.97
C ALA A 256 19.08 -56.12 -17.99
N MET A 257 17.76 -55.87 -17.97
CA MET A 257 16.80 -56.37 -18.95
C MET A 257 16.77 -55.56 -20.27
N GLY A 258 17.71 -54.62 -20.48
CA GLY A 258 17.84 -53.85 -21.71
C GLY A 258 17.09 -52.54 -21.78
N ALA A 259 16.57 -52.03 -20.67
CA ALA A 259 15.95 -50.70 -20.66
C ALA A 259 17.00 -49.60 -20.87
N GLY A 260 16.90 -48.89 -21.98
CA GLY A 260 17.79 -47.75 -22.28
C GLY A 260 17.64 -46.61 -21.28
N ARG A 261 18.73 -45.86 -21.05
CA ARG A 261 18.79 -44.71 -20.12
C ARG A 261 17.67 -43.68 -20.35
N LEU A 262 17.36 -43.38 -21.62
CA LEU A 262 16.31 -42.44 -22.00
C LEU A 262 14.92 -42.88 -21.51
N ARG A 263 14.64 -44.18 -21.47
CA ARG A 263 13.37 -44.74 -21.01
C ARG A 263 13.18 -44.54 -19.50
N ILE A 264 14.26 -44.68 -18.72
CA ILE A 264 14.26 -44.45 -17.26
C ILE A 264 14.09 -42.97 -16.98
N ILE A 265 14.81 -42.09 -17.68
CA ILE A 265 14.70 -40.63 -17.56
C ILE A 265 13.26 -40.19 -17.88
N ARG A 266 12.69 -40.65 -19.00
CA ARG A 266 11.32 -40.32 -19.41
C ARG A 266 10.29 -40.73 -18.35
N GLN A 267 10.45 -41.92 -17.76
CA GLN A 267 9.54 -42.37 -16.70
C GLN A 267 9.59 -41.47 -15.45
N LEU A 268 10.82 -41.16 -14.95
CA LEU A 268 10.98 -40.31 -13.79
C LEU A 268 10.48 -38.89 -14.04
N LEU A 269 10.70 -38.34 -15.23
CA LEU A 269 10.18 -37.05 -15.63
C LEU A 269 8.64 -37.05 -15.70
N THR A 270 8.03 -38.11 -16.27
CA THR A 270 6.58 -38.23 -16.34
C THR A 270 5.96 -38.27 -14.93
N GLU A 271 6.54 -39.06 -14.01
CA GLU A 271 6.09 -39.09 -12.60
C GLU A 271 6.20 -37.72 -11.95
N SER A 272 7.33 -37.00 -12.14
CA SER A 272 7.55 -35.66 -11.54
C SER A 272 6.63 -34.61 -12.15
N ILE A 273 6.42 -34.60 -13.45
CA ILE A 273 5.52 -33.65 -14.15
C ILE A 273 4.08 -33.90 -13.73
N THR A 274 3.64 -35.16 -13.60
CA THR A 274 2.28 -35.46 -13.13
C THR A 274 2.06 -34.95 -11.72
N LEU A 275 3.02 -35.14 -10.81
CA LEU A 275 2.95 -34.61 -9.45
C LEU A 275 2.95 -33.07 -9.44
N ALA A 276 3.76 -32.43 -10.28
CA ALA A 276 3.82 -30.98 -10.38
C ALA A 276 2.52 -30.39 -10.92
N LEU A 277 1.91 -31.01 -11.92
CA LEU A 277 0.63 -30.58 -12.48
C LEU A 277 -0.52 -30.73 -11.47
N THR A 278 -0.61 -31.88 -10.79
CA THR A 278 -1.63 -32.08 -9.75
C THR A 278 -1.46 -31.11 -8.60
N GLY A 279 -0.22 -30.89 -8.14
CA GLY A 279 0.11 -29.86 -7.16
C GLY A 279 -0.21 -28.45 -7.63
N GLY A 280 0.06 -28.12 -8.89
CA GLY A 280 -0.28 -26.84 -9.51
C GLY A 280 -1.80 -26.57 -9.55
N ILE A 281 -2.59 -27.58 -9.91
CA ILE A 281 -4.08 -27.48 -9.89
C ILE A 281 -4.60 -27.25 -8.47
N LEU A 282 -4.12 -28.03 -7.50
CA LEU A 282 -4.49 -27.84 -6.09
C LEU A 282 -4.05 -26.48 -5.56
N GLY A 283 -2.84 -26.03 -5.95
CA GLY A 283 -2.33 -24.71 -5.62
C GLY A 283 -3.18 -23.57 -6.19
N LEU A 284 -3.69 -23.70 -7.41
CA LEU A 284 -4.61 -22.72 -8.01
C LEU A 284 -5.93 -22.66 -7.25
N ILE A 285 -6.50 -23.79 -6.84
CA ILE A 285 -7.75 -23.84 -6.06
C ILE A 285 -7.53 -23.18 -4.69
N LEU A 286 -6.45 -23.53 -3.99
CA LEU A 286 -6.11 -22.94 -2.70
C LEU A 286 -5.77 -21.46 -2.83
N GLY A 287 -5.07 -21.04 -3.90
CA GLY A 287 -4.76 -19.64 -4.19
C GLY A 287 -6.03 -18.82 -4.42
N PHE A 288 -6.98 -19.33 -5.19
CA PHE A 288 -8.26 -18.67 -5.41
C PHE A 288 -9.08 -18.52 -4.12
N ALA A 289 -9.15 -19.58 -3.32
CA ALA A 289 -9.83 -19.54 -2.01
C ALA A 289 -9.09 -18.58 -1.04
N GLY A 290 -7.76 -18.61 -1.02
CA GLY A 290 -6.93 -17.74 -0.19
C GLY A 290 -7.06 -16.26 -0.55
N VAL A 291 -7.09 -15.91 -1.84
CA VAL A 291 -7.32 -14.53 -2.29
C VAL A 291 -8.70 -14.05 -1.82
N ARG A 292 -9.75 -14.86 -1.97
CA ARG A 292 -11.08 -14.50 -1.49
C ARG A 292 -11.15 -14.34 0.02
N ALA A 293 -10.49 -15.22 0.77
CA ALA A 293 -10.42 -15.12 2.22
C ALA A 293 -9.66 -13.85 2.67
N LEU A 294 -8.54 -13.52 2.01
CA LEU A 294 -7.78 -12.29 2.28
C LEU A 294 -8.62 -11.04 1.99
N LEU A 295 -9.36 -11.02 0.90
CA LEU A 295 -10.25 -9.90 0.55
C LEU A 295 -11.41 -9.75 1.53
N ALA A 296 -11.93 -10.85 2.08
CA ALA A 296 -12.99 -10.82 3.08
C ALA A 296 -12.52 -10.31 4.46
N ILE A 297 -11.22 -10.46 4.76
CA ILE A 297 -10.59 -10.02 6.02
C ILE A 297 -10.00 -8.61 5.88
N SER A 298 -9.65 -8.21 4.66
CA SER A 298 -9.01 -6.90 4.39
C SER A 298 -10.02 -5.77 4.51
N PRO A 299 -9.64 -4.62 5.13
CA PRO A 299 -10.49 -3.43 5.15
C PRO A 299 -10.85 -2.99 3.72
N HIS A 300 -12.01 -2.38 3.58
CA HIS A 300 -12.74 -2.12 2.32
C HIS A 300 -12.02 -1.26 1.26
N ASP A 301 -10.84 -0.71 1.53
CA ASP A 301 -10.16 0.29 0.71
C ASP A 301 -8.77 -0.13 0.19
N LEU A 302 -8.62 -1.37 -0.30
CA LEU A 302 -7.44 -1.67 -1.12
C LEU A 302 -7.57 -0.93 -2.46
N PRO A 303 -6.64 0.00 -2.80
CA PRO A 303 -6.68 0.73 -4.06
C PRO A 303 -6.80 -0.22 -5.26
N ARG A 304 -7.75 0.02 -6.18
CA ARG A 304 -7.96 -0.72 -7.43
C ARG A 304 -8.52 -2.15 -7.32
N VAL A 305 -8.97 -2.57 -6.16
CA VAL A 305 -9.55 -3.91 -6.00
C VAL A 305 -11.05 -3.92 -6.33
N GLY A 306 -11.67 -2.74 -6.40
CA GLY A 306 -13.12 -2.57 -6.60
C GLY A 306 -13.92 -2.98 -5.36
N GLU A 307 -15.16 -2.55 -5.28
CA GLU A 307 -16.05 -2.97 -4.19
C GLU A 307 -16.11 -4.51 -4.13
N HIS A 308 -15.75 -5.08 -2.98
CA HIS A 308 -15.75 -6.52 -2.70
C HIS A 308 -14.87 -7.38 -3.63
N GLY A 309 -13.79 -6.82 -4.19
CA GLY A 309 -12.89 -7.60 -5.03
C GLY A 309 -13.44 -7.99 -6.40
N ALA A 310 -14.48 -7.31 -6.89
CA ALA A 310 -15.13 -7.60 -8.17
C ALA A 310 -14.19 -7.49 -9.39
N GLY A 311 -13.06 -6.78 -9.25
CA GLY A 311 -12.03 -6.65 -10.28
C GLY A 311 -10.98 -7.77 -10.30
N ILE A 312 -10.96 -8.67 -9.31
CA ILE A 312 -9.97 -9.74 -9.21
C ILE A 312 -10.52 -11.01 -9.85
N GLY A 313 -10.29 -11.16 -11.15
CA GLY A 313 -10.49 -12.40 -11.89
C GLY A 313 -9.20 -13.22 -12.03
N ILE A 314 -9.34 -14.48 -12.42
CA ILE A 314 -8.18 -15.30 -12.79
C ILE A 314 -7.67 -14.77 -14.14
N ASP A 315 -6.52 -14.10 -14.14
CA ASP A 315 -5.83 -13.67 -15.36
C ASP A 315 -5.12 -14.87 -16.01
N TRP A 316 -5.28 -15.04 -17.32
CA TRP A 316 -4.59 -16.09 -18.09
C TRP A 316 -3.07 -16.01 -17.94
N ARG A 317 -2.50 -14.82 -17.69
CA ARG A 317 -1.06 -14.62 -17.46
C ARG A 317 -0.62 -15.26 -16.14
N VAL A 318 -1.43 -15.14 -15.10
CA VAL A 318 -1.19 -15.78 -13.80
C VAL A 318 -1.29 -17.30 -13.94
N LEU A 319 -2.28 -17.80 -14.71
CA LEU A 319 -2.40 -19.23 -15.02
C LEU A 319 -1.19 -19.73 -15.79
N ALA A 320 -0.75 -19.04 -16.84
CA ALA A 320 0.41 -19.41 -17.65
C ALA A 320 1.70 -19.38 -16.81
N PHE A 321 1.87 -18.37 -15.94
CA PHE A 321 2.99 -18.29 -15.02
C PHE A 321 3.00 -19.44 -14.01
N THR A 322 1.86 -19.75 -13.39
CA THR A 322 1.73 -20.85 -12.43
C THR A 322 1.99 -22.19 -13.07
N LEU A 323 1.47 -22.43 -14.28
CA LEU A 323 1.74 -23.62 -15.06
C LEU A 323 3.23 -23.72 -15.43
N GLY A 324 3.81 -22.61 -15.90
CA GLY A 324 5.23 -22.54 -16.27
C GLY A 324 6.15 -22.86 -15.09
N ILE A 325 5.91 -22.26 -13.93
CA ILE A 325 6.66 -22.51 -12.68
C ILE A 325 6.48 -23.97 -12.22
N SER A 326 5.25 -24.50 -12.27
CA SER A 326 4.98 -25.90 -11.89
C SER A 326 5.69 -26.88 -12.79
N LEU A 327 5.67 -26.66 -14.11
CA LEU A 327 6.41 -27.49 -15.07
C LEU A 327 7.93 -27.36 -14.90
N LEU A 328 8.43 -26.14 -14.74
CA LEU A 328 9.86 -25.89 -14.55
C LEU A 328 10.39 -26.62 -13.32
N THR A 329 9.69 -26.49 -12.18
CA THR A 329 10.05 -27.17 -10.95
C THR A 329 9.95 -28.69 -11.09
N GLY A 330 8.88 -29.21 -11.71
CA GLY A 330 8.73 -30.64 -12.00
C GLY A 330 9.86 -31.20 -12.88
N ILE A 331 10.29 -30.47 -13.90
CA ILE A 331 11.40 -30.88 -14.79
C ILE A 331 12.73 -30.80 -14.04
N LEU A 332 13.04 -29.68 -13.38
CA LEU A 332 14.33 -29.49 -12.69
C LEU A 332 14.56 -30.57 -11.62
N PHE A 333 13.55 -30.82 -10.79
CA PHE A 333 13.67 -31.77 -9.68
C PHE A 333 13.45 -33.22 -10.11
N GLY A 334 12.76 -33.47 -11.23
CA GLY A 334 12.72 -34.80 -11.88
C GLY A 334 14.02 -35.17 -12.59
N LEU A 335 14.69 -34.20 -13.23
CA LEU A 335 15.90 -34.41 -13.99
C LEU A 335 17.12 -34.71 -13.09
N PHE A 336 17.22 -34.05 -11.94
CA PHE A 336 18.35 -34.20 -11.01
C PHE A 336 18.53 -35.65 -10.51
N PRO A 337 17.49 -36.35 -9.99
CA PRO A 337 17.59 -37.80 -9.69
C PRO A 337 17.77 -38.66 -10.90
N ALA A 338 17.14 -38.31 -12.03
CA ALA A 338 17.20 -39.10 -13.26
C ALA A 338 18.62 -39.18 -13.84
N ILE A 339 19.37 -38.07 -13.85
CA ILE A 339 20.78 -38.04 -14.27
C ILE A 339 21.63 -38.84 -13.28
N GLY A 340 21.40 -38.68 -11.96
CA GLY A 340 22.14 -39.40 -10.93
C GLY A 340 22.01 -40.94 -11.03
N VAL A 341 20.81 -41.42 -11.38
CA VAL A 341 20.54 -42.87 -11.56
C VAL A 341 21.08 -43.38 -12.89
N SER A 342 21.11 -42.57 -13.96
CA SER A 342 21.54 -42.97 -15.30
C SER A 342 23.07 -43.20 -15.42
N HIS A 343 23.86 -42.65 -14.49
CA HIS A 343 25.32 -42.81 -14.45
C HIS A 343 25.82 -43.95 -13.54
N THR A 344 24.92 -44.71 -12.91
CA THR A 344 25.33 -45.86 -12.08
C THR A 344 25.82 -47.01 -12.95
N ASP A 345 27.09 -47.36 -12.79
CA ASP A 345 27.75 -48.48 -13.48
C ASP A 345 27.20 -49.80 -12.89
N LEU A 346 26.64 -50.67 -13.80
CA LEU A 346 26.05 -51.97 -13.42
C LEU A 346 27.03 -52.86 -12.66
N ASN A 347 28.32 -52.81 -13.00
CA ASN A 347 29.38 -53.59 -12.34
C ASN A 347 29.65 -53.14 -10.90
N SER A 348 29.51 -51.84 -10.62
CA SER A 348 29.69 -51.30 -9.27
C SER A 348 28.53 -51.67 -8.36
N THR A 349 27.28 -51.64 -8.88
CA THR A 349 26.07 -51.91 -8.09
C THR A 349 25.93 -53.38 -7.66
N LEU A 350 26.46 -54.33 -8.50
CA LEU A 350 26.48 -55.74 -8.19
C LEU A 350 27.66 -56.11 -7.27
N LYS A 351 28.77 -55.36 -7.29
CA LYS A 351 29.93 -55.52 -6.38
C LYS A 351 29.78 -54.76 -5.05
N GLU A 352 28.90 -53.78 -4.94
CA GLU A 352 28.66 -52.97 -3.71
C GLU A 352 27.99 -53.76 -2.59
N SER A 353 27.60 -55.01 -2.79
CA SER A 353 27.22 -55.87 -1.64
C SER A 353 28.38 -56.13 -0.68
N SER A 354 29.63 -55.87 -1.09
CA SER A 354 30.83 -56.15 -0.28
C SER A 354 31.69 -54.90 0.12
N ASN A 355 31.48 -53.70 -0.44
CA ASN A 355 32.35 -52.55 -0.11
C ASN A 355 31.59 -51.20 -0.03
N ARG A 356 31.15 -50.86 1.16
CA ARG A 356 30.20 -49.75 1.53
C ARG A 356 30.78 -48.32 1.65
N SER A 357 31.91 -47.95 1.00
CA SER A 357 32.62 -46.73 1.44
C SER A 357 32.63 -45.52 0.46
N GLY A 358 32.21 -45.59 -0.81
CA GLY A 358 32.55 -44.52 -1.77
C GLY A 358 31.43 -43.59 -2.26
N THR A 359 30.24 -44.10 -2.56
CA THR A 359 29.18 -43.34 -3.25
C THR A 359 28.15 -42.71 -2.31
N GLY A 360 28.01 -43.22 -1.10
CA GLY A 360 27.09 -42.69 -0.07
C GLY A 360 27.43 -41.27 0.39
N LEU A 361 28.71 -40.89 0.39
CA LEU A 361 29.18 -39.60 0.89
C LEU A 361 28.75 -38.41 0.02
N ARG A 362 28.73 -38.52 -1.30
CA ARG A 362 28.32 -37.42 -2.22
C ARG A 362 26.81 -37.14 -2.15
N HIS A 363 25.98 -38.19 -2.07
CA HIS A 363 24.53 -38.07 -1.96
C HIS A 363 24.07 -37.47 -0.61
N ASN A 364 24.76 -37.89 0.48
CA ASN A 364 24.47 -37.30 1.81
C ASN A 364 24.88 -35.83 1.90
N LYS A 365 25.94 -35.40 1.24
CA LYS A 365 26.36 -33.98 1.20
C LYS A 365 25.33 -33.09 0.48
N ALA A 366 24.79 -33.52 -0.66
CA ALA A 366 23.78 -32.76 -1.41
C ALA A 366 22.49 -32.53 -0.57
N ARG A 367 22.01 -33.58 0.11
CA ARG A 367 20.83 -33.50 0.99
C ARG A 367 21.08 -32.62 2.20
N SER A 368 22.24 -32.73 2.83
CA SER A 368 22.64 -31.86 3.94
C SER A 368 22.67 -30.38 3.52
N LEU A 369 23.17 -30.10 2.30
CA LEU A 369 23.19 -28.74 1.73
C LEU A 369 21.77 -28.21 1.51
N LEU A 370 20.86 -29.02 0.96
CA LEU A 370 19.45 -28.63 0.79
C LEU A 370 18.80 -28.24 2.11
N VAL A 371 18.97 -29.05 3.18
CA VAL A 371 18.41 -28.73 4.50
C VAL A 371 19.06 -27.48 5.12
N ILE A 372 20.37 -27.31 4.99
CA ILE A 372 21.07 -26.09 5.44
C ILE A 372 20.49 -24.85 4.71
N THR A 373 20.34 -24.93 3.40
CA THR A 373 19.76 -23.82 2.60
C THR A 373 18.32 -23.54 3.02
N GLU A 374 17.51 -24.57 3.21
CA GLU A 374 16.12 -24.48 3.63
C GLU A 374 15.99 -23.80 4.99
N VAL A 375 16.77 -24.22 5.98
CA VAL A 375 16.79 -23.62 7.31
C VAL A 375 17.27 -22.16 7.27
N SER A 376 18.27 -21.87 6.42
CA SER A 376 18.79 -20.50 6.24
C SER A 376 17.73 -19.59 5.63
N LEU A 377 17.03 -20.02 4.58
CA LEU A 377 15.96 -19.25 3.95
C LEU A 377 14.76 -19.05 4.87
N ALA A 378 14.38 -20.10 5.61
CA ALA A 378 13.31 -20.01 6.60
C ALA A 378 13.64 -18.98 7.70
N LEU A 379 14.88 -18.96 8.17
CA LEU A 379 15.34 -17.98 9.18
C LEU A 379 15.26 -16.55 8.63
N VAL A 380 15.67 -16.29 7.39
CA VAL A 380 15.58 -14.97 6.76
C VAL A 380 14.13 -14.49 6.72
N LEU A 381 13.20 -15.36 6.30
CA LEU A 381 11.77 -15.02 6.25
C LEU A 381 11.18 -14.76 7.64
N LEU A 382 11.53 -15.59 8.62
CA LEU A 382 11.08 -15.44 10.00
C LEU A 382 11.61 -14.15 10.64
N VAL A 383 12.89 -13.79 10.39
CA VAL A 383 13.45 -12.52 10.85
C VAL A 383 12.72 -11.35 10.23
N GLY A 384 12.47 -11.39 8.90
CA GLY A 384 11.69 -10.36 8.20
C GLY A 384 10.29 -10.19 8.78
N ALA A 385 9.57 -11.30 8.98
CA ALA A 385 8.24 -11.30 9.58
C ALA A 385 8.26 -10.74 11.02
N ALA A 386 9.20 -11.17 11.85
CA ALA A 386 9.32 -10.73 13.24
C ALA A 386 9.66 -9.23 13.36
N LEU A 387 10.50 -8.69 12.46
CA LEU A 387 10.78 -7.25 12.40
C LEU A 387 9.54 -6.44 12.04
N LEU A 388 8.71 -6.92 11.09
CA LEU A 388 7.46 -6.24 10.72
C LEU A 388 6.40 -6.36 11.83
N ILE A 389 6.31 -7.49 12.52
CA ILE A 389 5.44 -7.64 13.70
C ILE A 389 5.85 -6.62 14.78
N ARG A 390 7.14 -6.46 15.03
CA ARG A 390 7.62 -5.45 15.99
C ARG A 390 7.35 -4.03 15.55
N THR A 391 7.51 -3.73 14.27
CA THR A 391 7.14 -2.44 13.68
C THR A 391 5.65 -2.15 13.89
N PHE A 392 4.79 -3.13 13.63
CA PHE A 392 3.36 -3.02 13.85
C PHE A 392 3.01 -2.72 15.34
N LEU A 393 3.62 -3.46 16.26
CA LEU A 393 3.43 -3.21 17.69
C LEU A 393 3.93 -1.82 18.09
N ALA A 394 5.10 -1.40 17.58
CA ALA A 394 5.64 -0.07 17.81
C ALA A 394 4.72 1.03 17.27
N LEU A 395 4.13 0.86 16.06
CA LEU A 395 3.18 1.82 15.49
C LEU A 395 1.88 1.94 16.30
N ARG A 396 1.40 0.85 16.89
CA ARG A 396 0.23 0.88 17.77
C ARG A 396 0.47 1.58 19.10
N GLU A 397 1.71 1.63 19.57
CA GLU A 397 2.11 2.33 20.78
C GLU A 397 2.42 3.84 20.52
N VAL A 398 2.49 4.24 19.26
CA VAL A 398 2.73 5.65 18.90
C VAL A 398 1.57 6.50 19.36
N ASN A 399 1.88 7.52 20.15
CA ASN A 399 0.92 8.55 20.46
C ASN A 399 0.70 9.43 19.20
N PRO A 400 -0.51 9.45 18.62
CA PRO A 400 -0.80 10.26 17.43
C PRO A 400 -0.78 11.77 17.71
N GLY A 401 -0.68 12.18 18.99
CA GLY A 401 -0.76 13.57 19.44
C GLY A 401 -2.20 14.02 19.72
N PHE A 402 -3.17 13.11 19.60
CA PHE A 402 -4.59 13.36 19.87
C PHE A 402 -5.28 12.11 20.43
N ASP A 403 -6.45 12.27 21.07
CA ASP A 403 -7.25 11.13 21.57
C ASP A 403 -8.35 10.77 20.57
N PRO A 404 -8.26 9.63 19.85
CA PRO A 404 -9.23 9.20 18.84
C PRO A 404 -10.48 8.53 19.45
N ARG A 405 -10.49 8.19 20.75
CA ARG A 405 -11.59 7.45 21.39
C ARG A 405 -12.81 8.34 21.53
N ASP A 406 -13.98 7.74 21.32
CA ASP A 406 -15.28 8.40 21.46
C ASP A 406 -15.45 9.63 20.52
N VAL A 407 -14.73 9.66 19.40
CA VAL A 407 -14.82 10.69 18.37
C VAL A 407 -15.43 10.10 17.10
N LEU A 408 -16.54 10.70 16.66
CA LEU A 408 -17.19 10.43 15.38
C LEU A 408 -16.71 11.45 14.34
N THR A 409 -16.42 10.96 13.13
CA THR A 409 -16.12 11.80 11.97
C THR A 409 -17.20 11.62 10.92
N LEU A 410 -17.62 12.73 10.31
CA LEU A 410 -18.71 12.75 9.32
C LEU A 410 -18.29 13.70 8.20
N ARG A 411 -18.42 13.27 6.94
CA ARG A 411 -18.09 14.11 5.80
C ARG A 411 -19.32 14.71 5.16
N MET A 412 -19.17 15.93 4.64
CA MET A 412 -20.23 16.64 3.94
C MET A 412 -19.65 17.35 2.72
N SER A 413 -20.17 17.05 1.54
CA SER A 413 -19.84 17.77 0.31
C SER A 413 -20.57 19.11 0.28
N LEU A 414 -19.83 20.20 0.19
CA LEU A 414 -20.35 21.56 0.25
C LEU A 414 -20.05 22.33 -1.04
N THR A 415 -20.52 21.77 -2.17
CA THR A 415 -20.26 22.28 -3.52
C THR A 415 -21.29 23.32 -4.03
N GLY A 416 -22.29 23.70 -3.21
CA GLY A 416 -23.26 24.73 -3.58
C GLY A 416 -22.68 26.13 -3.43
N ASP A 417 -23.13 27.08 -4.27
CA ASP A 417 -22.63 28.46 -4.36
C ASP A 417 -22.51 29.20 -3.01
N GLN A 418 -23.46 28.97 -2.10
CA GLN A 418 -23.44 29.56 -0.77
C GLN A 418 -22.24 29.13 0.08
N TYR A 419 -21.62 27.99 -0.23
CA TYR A 419 -20.47 27.43 0.51
C TYR A 419 -19.13 27.68 -0.18
N LEU A 420 -19.13 28.28 -1.38
CA LEU A 420 -17.90 28.75 -2.04
C LEU A 420 -17.37 30.04 -1.40
N LYS A 421 -18.15 30.66 -0.51
CA LYS A 421 -17.74 31.83 0.27
C LYS A 421 -17.57 31.50 1.73
N THR A 422 -16.56 32.08 2.34
CA THR A 422 -16.21 31.89 3.74
C THR A 422 -17.35 32.24 4.70
N ALA A 423 -18.14 33.26 4.39
CA ALA A 423 -19.30 33.67 5.23
C ALA A 423 -20.32 32.52 5.36
N GLY A 424 -20.68 31.83 4.25
CA GLY A 424 -21.60 30.70 4.27
C GLY A 424 -21.03 29.50 5.01
N MET A 425 -19.74 29.19 4.79
CA MET A 425 -19.05 28.13 5.47
C MET A 425 -18.93 28.35 6.97
N ALA A 426 -18.61 29.59 7.39
CA ALA A 426 -18.54 30.01 8.80
C ALA A 426 -19.91 29.95 9.48
N GLN A 427 -20.98 30.36 8.76
CA GLN A 427 -22.35 30.26 9.28
C GLN A 427 -22.74 28.80 9.51
N LEU A 428 -22.56 27.93 8.52
CA LEU A 428 -22.81 26.48 8.66
C LEU A 428 -22.03 25.89 9.85
N SER A 429 -20.75 26.26 9.98
CA SER A 429 -19.91 25.80 11.10
C SER A 429 -20.49 26.19 12.46
N ARG A 430 -20.99 27.45 12.63
CA ARG A 430 -21.61 27.89 13.88
C ARG A 430 -22.93 27.18 14.15
N ASP A 431 -23.86 27.22 13.20
CA ASP A 431 -25.20 26.62 13.34
C ASP A 431 -25.13 25.12 13.57
N GLY A 432 -24.27 24.42 12.83
CA GLY A 432 -24.07 22.99 12.99
C GLY A 432 -23.50 22.63 14.35
N ARG A 433 -22.48 23.35 14.80
CA ARG A 433 -21.89 23.13 16.14
C ARG A 433 -22.88 23.42 17.26
N GLU A 434 -23.63 24.51 17.19
CA GLU A 434 -24.65 24.83 18.17
C GLU A 434 -25.69 23.71 18.30
N ARG A 435 -26.22 23.23 17.18
CA ARG A 435 -27.20 22.13 17.15
C ARG A 435 -26.62 20.81 17.65
N VAL A 436 -25.40 20.46 17.23
CA VAL A 436 -24.74 19.19 17.61
C VAL A 436 -24.36 19.24 19.10
N ASN A 437 -23.83 20.34 19.61
CA ASN A 437 -23.45 20.46 21.01
C ASN A 437 -24.69 20.50 21.95
N ALA A 438 -25.90 20.80 21.43
CA ALA A 438 -27.13 20.70 22.18
C ALA A 438 -27.65 19.27 22.38
N ILE A 439 -27.07 18.28 21.69
CA ILE A 439 -27.46 16.86 21.81
C ILE A 439 -26.95 16.33 23.15
N PRO A 440 -27.84 15.79 24.03
CA PRO A 440 -27.39 15.17 25.27
C PRO A 440 -26.40 14.02 25.00
N GLY A 441 -25.24 14.06 25.66
CA GLY A 441 -24.17 13.08 25.47
C GLY A 441 -23.08 13.48 24.45
N VAL A 442 -23.22 14.62 23.78
CA VAL A 442 -22.14 15.26 23.03
C VAL A 442 -21.29 16.10 23.96
N GLU A 443 -19.99 15.90 24.00
CA GLU A 443 -19.04 16.67 24.81
C GLU A 443 -18.57 17.92 24.06
N ALA A 444 -18.19 17.77 22.79
CA ALA A 444 -17.72 18.85 21.92
C ALA A 444 -17.87 18.49 20.46
N SER A 445 -18.02 19.49 19.61
CA SER A 445 -17.99 19.33 18.15
C SER A 445 -17.15 20.41 17.48
N ALA A 446 -16.59 20.07 16.31
CA ALA A 446 -15.89 21.03 15.48
C ALA A 446 -16.06 20.69 14.00
N PHE A 447 -15.70 21.67 13.17
CA PHE A 447 -15.76 21.62 11.71
C PHE A 447 -14.38 21.93 11.15
N THR A 448 -13.88 21.12 10.19
CA THR A 448 -12.52 21.25 9.66
C THR A 448 -12.45 20.84 8.18
N CYS A 449 -11.41 21.28 7.48
CA CYS A 449 -11.14 20.80 6.12
C CYS A 449 -10.56 19.38 6.07
N CYS A 450 -9.82 19.00 7.09
CA CYS A 450 -8.94 17.86 7.02
C CYS A 450 -8.91 17.09 8.35
N LEU A 451 -8.79 15.77 8.27
CA LEU A 451 -8.59 14.92 9.45
C LEU A 451 -7.11 14.64 9.65
N PRO A 452 -6.63 14.55 10.89
CA PRO A 452 -5.32 13.98 11.18
C PRO A 452 -5.16 12.58 10.55
N LEU A 453 -3.95 12.25 10.12
CA LEU A 453 -3.55 10.99 9.48
C LEU A 453 -3.99 10.79 8.02
N GLU A 454 -4.86 11.64 7.49
CA GLU A 454 -5.27 11.60 6.07
C GLU A 454 -4.46 12.55 5.18
N GLY A 455 -3.56 13.33 5.80
CA GLY A 455 -2.81 14.38 5.15
C GLY A 455 -3.62 15.67 4.97
N GLY A 456 -2.94 16.74 4.59
CA GLY A 456 -3.52 18.06 4.40
C GLY A 456 -2.84 18.84 3.30
N TYR A 457 -3.12 20.12 3.24
CA TYR A 457 -2.51 21.03 2.29
C TYR A 457 -1.18 21.54 2.83
N GLY A 458 -0.27 21.91 1.93
CA GLY A 458 0.94 22.68 2.25
C GLY A 458 0.84 24.06 1.62
N LEU A 459 1.13 25.09 2.39
CA LEU A 459 1.20 26.47 1.88
C LEU A 459 2.57 27.10 2.19
N PRO A 460 3.08 27.94 1.28
CA PRO A 460 4.24 28.79 1.56
C PRO A 460 3.86 29.87 2.55
N PHE A 461 4.82 30.31 3.34
CA PHE A 461 4.65 31.44 4.27
C PHE A 461 5.90 32.30 4.37
N ASN A 462 5.66 33.56 4.81
CA ASN A 462 6.72 34.50 5.20
C ASN A 462 6.49 34.97 6.63
N ILE A 463 7.58 35.10 7.39
CA ILE A 463 7.59 35.68 8.73
C ILE A 463 7.85 37.18 8.59
N ILE A 464 6.93 38.01 9.06
CA ILE A 464 7.06 39.45 8.96
C ILE A 464 8.32 39.91 9.74
N GLY A 465 9.15 40.73 9.10
CA GLY A 465 10.41 41.20 9.66
C GLY A 465 11.61 40.24 9.46
N ARG A 466 11.40 39.07 8.78
CA ARG A 466 12.48 38.13 8.44
C ARG A 466 12.66 38.06 6.93
N ALA A 467 13.87 38.25 6.45
CA ALA A 467 14.20 38.09 5.02
C ALA A 467 13.97 36.62 4.61
N PRO A 468 13.41 36.36 3.41
CA PRO A 468 13.32 35.00 2.85
C PRO A 468 14.71 34.40 2.59
N ASP A 469 14.78 33.09 2.39
CA ASP A 469 15.99 32.41 1.92
C ASP A 469 16.37 32.98 0.53
N PRO A 470 17.65 33.31 0.26
CA PRO A 470 18.06 33.76 -1.08
C PRO A 470 17.75 32.78 -2.23
N LYS A 471 17.46 31.54 -1.91
CA LYS A 471 17.11 30.47 -2.86
C LYS A 471 15.59 30.25 -3.02
N SER A 472 14.76 30.90 -2.20
CA SER A 472 13.32 30.74 -2.19
C SER A 472 12.64 32.10 -1.94
N PRO A 473 11.53 32.42 -2.60
CA PRO A 473 10.75 33.62 -2.31
C PRO A 473 10.06 33.58 -0.93
N TYR A 474 10.17 32.46 -0.22
CA TYR A 474 9.48 32.18 1.04
C TYR A 474 10.45 31.85 2.17
N ASN A 475 10.04 32.09 3.42
CA ASN A 475 10.78 31.58 4.59
C ASN A 475 10.62 30.07 4.76
N GLY A 476 9.58 29.46 4.16
CA GLY A 476 9.36 28.03 4.13
C GLY A 476 7.98 27.63 3.66
N GLY A 477 7.75 26.31 3.61
CA GLY A 477 6.44 25.69 3.47
C GLY A 477 6.07 24.98 4.76
N ALA A 478 4.77 24.96 5.07
CA ALA A 478 4.20 24.24 6.21
C ALA A 478 2.83 23.68 5.86
N GLY A 479 2.41 22.62 6.56
CA GLY A 479 1.04 22.14 6.48
C GLY A 479 0.07 23.24 6.86
N TRP A 480 -1.11 23.21 6.27
CA TRP A 480 -2.15 24.18 6.50
C TRP A 480 -3.49 23.47 6.79
N LEU A 481 -4.15 23.91 7.82
CA LEU A 481 -5.42 23.37 8.31
C LEU A 481 -6.37 24.50 8.65
N SER A 482 -7.63 24.41 8.22
CA SER A 482 -8.70 25.31 8.70
C SER A 482 -9.66 24.57 9.62
N THR A 483 -9.99 25.20 10.74
CA THR A 483 -10.89 24.59 11.72
C THR A 483 -11.74 25.60 12.47
N SER A 484 -12.86 25.15 13.03
CA SER A 484 -13.68 25.92 13.95
C SER A 484 -13.14 25.85 15.37
N PRO A 485 -13.56 26.76 16.27
CA PRO A 485 -13.37 26.57 17.70
C PRO A 485 -13.88 25.19 18.16
N GLY A 486 -13.24 24.62 19.18
CA GLY A 486 -13.56 23.28 19.70
C GLY A 486 -12.74 22.13 19.11
N TYR A 487 -11.99 22.32 18.02
CA TYR A 487 -11.18 21.29 17.40
C TYR A 487 -10.20 20.64 18.40
N PHE A 488 -9.44 21.45 19.11
CA PHE A 488 -8.46 20.98 20.08
C PHE A 488 -9.12 20.30 21.29
N SER A 489 -10.31 20.75 21.68
CA SER A 489 -11.12 20.10 22.73
C SER A 489 -11.63 18.73 22.28
N VAL A 490 -12.16 18.60 21.05
CA VAL A 490 -12.62 17.32 20.49
C VAL A 490 -11.48 16.29 20.47
N PHE A 491 -10.28 16.69 20.05
CA PHE A 491 -9.13 15.80 19.97
C PHE A 491 -8.27 15.78 21.24
N ARG A 492 -8.59 16.60 22.25
CA ARG A 492 -7.82 16.76 23.49
C ARG A 492 -6.35 17.10 23.23
N ILE A 493 -6.12 17.98 22.24
CA ILE A 493 -4.79 18.48 21.88
C ILE A 493 -4.47 19.67 22.80
N PRO A 494 -3.40 19.65 23.60
CA PRO A 494 -3.10 20.74 24.51
C PRO A 494 -2.58 21.97 23.78
N VAL A 495 -3.04 23.16 24.21
CA VAL A 495 -2.45 24.44 23.85
C VAL A 495 -1.29 24.70 24.82
N LEU A 496 -0.07 24.74 24.30
CA LEU A 496 1.15 24.84 25.08
C LEU A 496 1.47 26.28 25.50
N HIS A 497 1.18 27.24 24.62
CA HIS A 497 1.40 28.66 24.85
C HIS A 497 0.28 29.46 24.16
N GLY A 498 -0.11 30.59 24.78
CA GLY A 498 -1.13 31.47 24.22
C GLY A 498 -2.56 30.98 24.47
N ARG A 499 -3.44 31.08 23.46
CA ARG A 499 -4.85 30.70 23.54
C ARG A 499 -5.31 29.92 22.31
N ASP A 500 -6.38 29.15 22.46
CA ASP A 500 -7.15 28.54 21.37
C ASP A 500 -8.03 29.56 20.64
N PHE A 501 -8.61 29.15 19.49
CA PHE A 501 -9.65 29.89 18.79
C PHE A 501 -10.95 29.99 19.66
N ASN A 502 -11.63 31.10 19.49
CA ASN A 502 -12.94 31.30 20.12
C ASN A 502 -13.94 31.96 19.13
N GLU A 503 -15.18 32.17 19.55
CA GLU A 503 -16.23 32.74 18.71
C GLU A 503 -15.99 34.21 18.31
N GLN A 504 -15.02 34.88 18.93
CA GLN A 504 -14.64 36.27 18.60
C GLN A 504 -13.66 36.35 17.43
N ASP A 505 -13.01 35.23 17.05
CA ASP A 505 -12.11 35.16 15.90
C ASP A 505 -12.90 35.07 14.57
N THR A 506 -13.75 36.09 14.34
CA THR A 506 -14.63 36.23 13.16
C THR A 506 -13.88 36.75 11.94
N GLY A 507 -14.49 36.72 10.76
CA GLY A 507 -13.90 37.27 9.52
C GLY A 507 -13.62 38.78 9.56
N SER A 508 -14.26 39.54 10.47
CA SER A 508 -14.01 40.96 10.67
C SER A 508 -13.00 41.28 11.81
N ALA A 509 -12.60 40.26 12.57
CA ALA A 509 -11.59 40.39 13.60
C ALA A 509 -10.17 40.40 13.02
N PRO A 510 -9.14 40.85 13.77
CA PRO A 510 -7.76 40.69 13.34
C PRO A 510 -7.43 39.23 12.98
N LEU A 511 -6.71 39.02 11.87
CA LEU A 511 -6.37 37.69 11.39
C LEU A 511 -5.44 36.99 12.38
N VAL A 512 -5.77 35.75 12.73
CA VAL A 512 -5.02 34.95 13.69
C VAL A 512 -4.62 33.60 13.11
N VAL A 513 -3.57 33.00 13.70
CA VAL A 513 -3.06 31.68 13.36
C VAL A 513 -2.54 30.98 14.61
N LEU A 514 -2.76 29.66 14.71
CA LEU A 514 -2.07 28.78 15.62
C LEU A 514 -0.99 28.02 14.86
N ILE A 515 0.11 27.72 15.53
CA ILE A 515 1.19 26.89 14.98
C ILE A 515 1.44 25.72 15.92
N ASN A 516 1.98 24.62 15.38
CA ASN A 516 2.36 23.49 16.21
C ASN A 516 3.76 23.67 16.82
N GLU A 517 4.11 22.81 17.77
CA GLU A 517 5.37 22.86 18.50
C GLU A 517 6.58 22.70 17.56
N THR A 518 6.50 21.80 16.57
CA THR A 518 7.54 21.60 15.54
C THR A 518 7.78 22.87 14.72
N PHE A 519 6.74 23.61 14.35
CA PHE A 519 6.90 24.91 13.68
C PHE A 519 7.62 25.90 14.57
N ALA A 520 7.18 26.02 15.84
CA ALA A 520 7.77 26.92 16.81
C ALA A 520 9.26 26.61 17.04
N LYS A 521 9.63 25.34 17.25
CA LYS A 521 11.02 24.90 17.43
C LYS A 521 11.91 25.20 16.21
N LYS A 522 11.37 24.99 14.99
CA LYS A 522 12.11 25.20 13.76
C LYS A 522 12.43 26.67 13.49
N TYR A 523 11.47 27.57 13.72
CA TYR A 523 11.59 28.96 13.31
C TYR A 523 11.90 29.91 14.48
N TRP A 524 11.59 29.53 15.72
CA TRP A 524 11.92 30.28 16.95
C TRP A 524 12.59 29.39 18.00
N PRO A 525 13.78 28.81 17.74
CA PRO A 525 14.39 27.81 18.65
C PRO A 525 14.74 28.38 20.05
N LYS A 526 14.85 29.69 20.18
CA LYS A 526 15.18 30.38 21.45
C LYS A 526 14.21 31.52 21.79
N GLY A 527 13.10 31.64 21.07
CA GLY A 527 12.16 32.77 21.20
C GLY A 527 10.74 32.34 21.42
N ASN A 528 9.89 33.30 21.78
CA ASN A 528 8.45 33.10 21.84
C ASN A 528 7.82 33.54 20.50
N PRO A 529 7.14 32.63 19.76
CA PRO A 529 6.46 32.98 18.52
C PRO A 529 5.14 33.73 18.73
N VAL A 530 4.53 33.66 19.92
CA VAL A 530 3.24 34.29 20.19
C VAL A 530 3.36 35.82 20.09
N GLY A 531 2.48 36.42 19.31
CA GLY A 531 2.51 37.85 18.98
C GLY A 531 3.23 38.19 17.68
N GLN A 532 4.04 37.24 17.12
CA GLN A 532 4.67 37.41 15.80
C GLN A 532 3.65 37.26 14.67
N GLN A 533 3.99 37.70 13.47
CA GLN A 533 3.08 37.69 12.33
C GLN A 533 3.60 36.83 11.18
N LEU A 534 2.67 36.07 10.57
CA LEU A 534 2.89 35.28 9.36
C LEU A 534 2.08 35.85 8.20
N LEU A 535 2.64 35.84 7.01
CA LEU A 535 1.93 36.05 5.75
C LEU A 535 1.85 34.71 5.03
N ILE A 536 0.64 34.14 4.89
CA ILE A 536 0.42 32.79 4.38
C ILE A 536 -0.08 32.88 2.92
N GLY A 537 0.36 31.97 2.05
CA GLY A 537 -0.16 31.82 0.69
C GLY A 537 0.18 32.94 -0.28
N LYS A 538 1.10 33.86 0.08
CA LYS A 538 1.57 34.89 -0.86
C LYS A 538 2.22 34.22 -2.07
N GLY A 539 1.84 34.65 -3.27
CA GLY A 539 2.38 34.10 -4.53
C GLY A 539 1.62 32.90 -5.08
N VAL A 540 0.63 32.36 -4.35
CA VAL A 540 -0.21 31.24 -4.85
C VAL A 540 -1.34 31.72 -5.78
N GLY A 541 -1.57 32.99 -5.83
CA GLY A 541 -2.58 33.66 -6.66
C GLY A 541 -3.34 34.74 -5.89
N PRO A 542 -3.86 35.77 -6.59
CA PRO A 542 -4.52 36.91 -5.97
C PRO A 542 -5.79 36.53 -5.19
N GLN A 543 -6.46 35.47 -5.57
CA GLN A 543 -7.68 34.96 -4.90
C GLN A 543 -7.38 34.33 -3.53
N PHE A 544 -6.13 34.01 -3.24
CA PHE A 544 -5.66 33.47 -1.97
C PHE A 544 -4.93 34.50 -1.11
N ALA A 545 -4.76 35.72 -1.63
CA ALA A 545 -4.03 36.78 -0.94
C ALA A 545 -4.77 37.21 0.32
N GLU A 546 -4.04 37.30 1.42
CA GLU A 546 -4.56 37.75 2.72
C GLU A 546 -3.55 38.67 3.44
N GLY A 547 -4.03 39.37 4.49
CA GLY A 547 -3.16 40.16 5.34
C GLY A 547 -2.33 39.32 6.31
N PRO A 548 -1.39 39.97 7.05
CA PRO A 548 -0.63 39.31 8.08
C PRO A 548 -1.52 38.74 9.19
N ARG A 549 -1.22 37.48 9.58
CA ARG A 549 -1.89 36.79 10.70
C ARG A 549 -1.02 36.80 11.94
N GLN A 550 -1.59 37.18 13.08
CA GLN A 550 -0.90 37.11 14.36
C GLN A 550 -0.89 35.65 14.88
N ILE A 551 0.26 35.18 15.31
CA ILE A 551 0.38 33.91 16.05
C ILE A 551 -0.20 34.14 17.47
N ILE A 552 -1.34 33.51 17.79
CA ILE A 552 -2.02 33.62 19.07
C ILE A 552 -1.71 32.50 20.05
N GLY A 553 -1.13 31.41 19.56
CA GLY A 553 -0.74 30.28 20.41
C GLY A 553 0.05 29.22 19.68
N VAL A 554 0.59 28.32 20.48
CA VAL A 554 1.32 27.12 20.05
C VAL A 554 0.59 25.90 20.61
N VAL A 555 0.28 24.97 19.74
CA VAL A 555 -0.37 23.68 20.10
C VAL A 555 0.62 22.53 20.06
N ALA A 556 0.31 21.45 20.77
CA ALA A 556 1.12 20.24 20.71
C ALA A 556 1.14 19.64 19.29
N ASP A 557 2.19 18.91 19.00
CA ASP A 557 2.35 18.23 17.71
C ASP A 557 1.34 17.09 17.55
N ILE A 558 0.81 16.95 16.33
CA ILE A 558 0.03 15.79 15.87
C ILE A 558 0.76 15.11 14.70
N ARG A 559 0.53 13.83 14.52
CA ARG A 559 1.07 13.05 13.38
C ARG A 559 0.12 13.11 12.19
N ASP A 560 0.03 14.28 11.56
CA ASP A 560 -0.92 14.52 10.48
C ASP A 560 -0.64 13.71 9.20
N GLY A 561 0.64 13.51 8.87
CA GLY A 561 1.08 12.75 7.67
C GLY A 561 1.07 11.24 7.83
N GLY A 562 0.66 10.70 8.99
CA GLY A 562 0.65 9.27 9.31
C GLY A 562 1.46 8.92 10.55
N LEU A 563 1.10 7.81 11.21
CA LEU A 563 1.75 7.37 12.46
C LEU A 563 3.24 7.08 12.32
N ASN A 564 3.67 6.68 11.13
CA ASN A 564 5.06 6.36 10.80
C ASN A 564 5.92 7.57 10.41
N GLN A 565 5.34 8.78 10.40
CA GLN A 565 6.04 10.01 10.08
C GLN A 565 6.19 10.89 11.33
N ASP A 566 7.29 11.62 11.40
CA ASP A 566 7.45 12.62 12.43
C ASP A 566 6.58 13.84 12.15
N PRO A 567 6.11 14.55 13.19
CA PRO A 567 5.38 15.80 13.00
C PRO A 567 6.16 16.80 12.16
N TYR A 568 5.45 17.49 11.27
CA TYR A 568 6.02 18.56 10.45
C TYR A 568 5.41 19.92 10.83
N PRO A 569 6.04 21.05 10.44
CA PRO A 569 5.50 22.38 10.72
C PRO A 569 4.09 22.53 10.21
N LEU A 570 3.16 22.97 11.05
CA LEU A 570 1.73 23.12 10.74
C LEU A 570 1.22 24.51 11.14
N MET A 571 0.46 25.12 10.25
CA MET A 571 -0.28 26.37 10.44
C MET A 571 -1.77 26.06 10.49
N ILE A 572 -2.47 26.58 11.50
CA ILE A 572 -3.88 26.31 11.71
C ILE A 572 -4.61 27.67 11.75
N VAL A 573 -5.67 27.81 10.94
CA VAL A 573 -6.44 29.06 10.84
C VAL A 573 -7.91 28.82 11.16
N PRO A 574 -8.64 29.81 11.71
CA PRO A 574 -10.07 29.66 11.94
C PRO A 574 -10.82 29.68 10.59
N VAL A 575 -11.81 28.79 10.43
CA VAL A 575 -12.65 28.69 9.21
C VAL A 575 -13.29 30.04 8.85
N SER A 576 -13.67 30.85 9.86
CA SER A 576 -14.26 32.16 9.68
C SER A 576 -13.35 33.20 9.04
N GLN A 577 -12.04 32.95 9.00
CA GLN A 577 -11.04 33.88 8.50
C GLN A 577 -10.30 33.34 7.25
N VAL A 578 -10.74 32.25 6.66
CA VAL A 578 -10.15 31.71 5.41
C VAL A 578 -10.51 32.63 4.24
N PRO A 579 -9.60 32.98 3.31
CA PRO A 579 -9.98 33.73 2.10
C PRO A 579 -11.01 32.98 1.25
N ASP A 580 -11.94 33.68 0.62
CA ASP A 580 -13.01 33.06 -0.20
C ASP A 580 -12.45 32.12 -1.27
N GLY A 581 -11.35 32.50 -1.94
CA GLY A 581 -10.71 31.63 -2.93
C GLY A 581 -10.20 30.31 -2.35
N MET A 582 -9.68 30.33 -1.11
CA MET A 582 -9.23 29.12 -0.42
C MET A 582 -10.43 28.30 0.07
N THR A 583 -11.51 28.93 0.51
CA THR A 583 -12.76 28.24 0.87
C THR A 583 -13.35 27.50 -0.33
N ALA A 584 -13.44 28.17 -1.49
CA ALA A 584 -13.91 27.57 -2.73
C ALA A 584 -13.01 26.40 -3.17
N LEU A 585 -11.69 26.56 -3.06
CA LEU A 585 -10.73 25.51 -3.36
C LEU A 585 -10.93 24.30 -2.45
N ASN A 586 -11.02 24.50 -1.14
CA ASN A 586 -11.24 23.41 -0.19
C ASN A 586 -12.54 22.66 -0.48
N ALA A 587 -13.65 23.38 -0.70
CA ALA A 587 -14.93 22.77 -1.05
C ALA A 587 -14.89 21.99 -2.38
N GLY A 588 -14.07 22.43 -3.34
CA GLY A 588 -13.90 21.80 -4.64
C GLY A 588 -12.95 20.59 -4.67
N ILE A 589 -12.07 20.45 -3.67
CA ILE A 589 -11.07 19.36 -3.63
C ILE A 589 -11.57 18.16 -2.83
N SER A 590 -12.19 18.39 -1.67
CA SER A 590 -12.63 17.33 -0.76
C SER A 590 -13.85 17.72 0.07
N PRO A 591 -14.66 16.75 0.52
CA PRO A 591 -15.72 17.04 1.47
C PRO A 591 -15.16 17.61 2.77
N MET A 592 -15.85 18.59 3.33
CA MET A 592 -15.56 19.11 4.66
C MET A 592 -15.94 18.10 5.75
N VAL A 593 -15.33 18.20 6.91
CA VAL A 593 -15.42 17.21 7.97
C VAL A 593 -15.99 17.80 9.25
N TRP A 594 -16.97 17.12 9.79
CA TRP A 594 -17.46 17.29 11.15
C TRP A 594 -16.77 16.28 12.06
N ILE A 595 -16.32 16.70 13.20
CA ILE A 595 -15.77 15.87 14.26
C ILE A 595 -16.56 16.12 15.54
N VAL A 596 -17.00 15.04 16.18
CA VAL A 596 -17.87 15.09 17.35
C VAL A 596 -17.39 14.12 18.41
N ARG A 597 -17.06 14.65 19.59
CA ARG A 597 -16.74 13.82 20.76
C ARG A 597 -18.01 13.57 21.56
N THR A 598 -18.21 12.31 21.95
CA THR A 598 -19.39 11.85 22.69
C THR A 598 -19.01 11.23 24.04
N HIS A 599 -19.96 11.15 24.94
CA HIS A 599 -19.84 10.31 26.12
C HIS A 599 -20.26 8.87 25.77
N GLY A 600 -19.26 7.95 25.70
CA GLY A 600 -19.47 6.55 25.33
C GLY A 600 -19.54 6.31 23.82
N ASP A 601 -20.15 5.18 23.41
CA ASP A 601 -20.12 4.71 22.02
C ASP A 601 -20.72 5.73 21.02
N PRO A 602 -19.90 6.29 20.13
CA PRO A 602 -20.35 7.31 19.18
C PRO A 602 -21.36 6.79 18.16
N HIS A 603 -21.48 5.48 17.92
CA HIS A 603 -22.44 4.91 16.97
C HIS A 603 -23.89 5.20 17.35
N GLN A 604 -24.20 5.35 18.64
CA GLN A 604 -25.54 5.63 19.13
C GLN A 604 -26.05 7.02 18.70
N TYR A 605 -25.15 7.94 18.38
CA TYR A 605 -25.45 9.31 18.03
C TYR A 605 -25.50 9.60 16.53
N ILE A 606 -25.14 8.62 15.67
CA ILE A 606 -24.99 8.81 14.20
C ILE A 606 -26.25 9.43 13.59
N SER A 607 -27.42 8.83 13.85
CA SER A 607 -28.68 9.29 13.25
C SER A 607 -29.06 10.69 13.69
N THR A 608 -28.92 10.97 14.99
CA THR A 608 -29.28 12.28 15.57
C THR A 608 -28.33 13.37 15.09
N ILE A 609 -27.00 13.13 15.10
CA ILE A 609 -26.00 14.08 14.61
C ILE A 609 -26.21 14.35 13.13
N SER A 610 -26.38 13.29 12.32
CA SER A 610 -26.59 13.42 10.87
C SER A 610 -27.83 14.25 10.54
N GLU A 611 -28.93 14.05 11.27
CA GLU A 611 -30.16 14.82 11.07
C GLU A 611 -29.97 16.32 11.46
N GLN A 612 -29.29 16.60 12.56
CA GLN A 612 -29.01 18.00 12.96
C GLN A 612 -28.12 18.71 11.93
N LEU A 613 -27.11 18.02 11.41
CA LEU A 613 -26.22 18.57 10.37
C LEU A 613 -26.95 18.74 9.03
N ARG A 614 -27.84 17.81 8.66
CA ARG A 614 -28.69 17.92 7.47
C ARG A 614 -29.61 19.15 7.55
N GLN A 615 -30.20 19.42 8.72
CA GLN A 615 -31.01 20.61 8.94
C GLN A 615 -30.18 21.90 8.90
N ALA A 616 -29.00 21.90 9.51
CA ALA A 616 -28.10 23.06 9.49
C ALA A 616 -27.60 23.40 8.07
N SER A 617 -27.39 22.40 7.22
CA SER A 617 -26.89 22.57 5.85
C SER A 617 -27.97 22.86 4.80
N GLY A 618 -29.25 22.91 5.18
CA GLY A 618 -30.34 23.06 4.23
C GLY A 618 -30.65 21.81 3.43
N GLY A 619 -30.37 20.63 3.98
CA GLY A 619 -30.75 19.32 3.41
C GLY A 619 -29.61 18.50 2.81
N PHE A 620 -28.37 18.95 2.87
CA PHE A 620 -27.23 18.18 2.34
C PHE A 620 -26.98 16.91 3.16
N PRO A 621 -26.72 15.79 2.49
CA PRO A 621 -26.46 14.51 3.14
C PRO A 621 -25.11 14.51 3.84
N VAL A 622 -25.05 13.77 4.94
CA VAL A 622 -23.83 13.41 5.61
C VAL A 622 -23.38 12.06 5.07
N ALA A 623 -22.11 11.93 4.77
CA ALA A 623 -21.52 10.72 4.22
C ALA A 623 -20.28 10.29 5.00
N ARG A 624 -19.82 9.08 4.73
CA ARG A 624 -18.60 8.47 5.28
C ARG A 624 -18.49 8.68 6.81
N VAL A 625 -19.56 8.28 7.49
CA VAL A 625 -19.65 8.35 8.95
C VAL A 625 -18.86 7.20 9.55
N ARG A 626 -17.84 7.54 10.35
CA ARG A 626 -16.97 6.52 10.97
C ARG A 626 -16.30 7.05 12.23
N PRO A 627 -15.97 6.18 13.21
CA PRO A 627 -15.22 6.60 14.38
C PRO A 627 -13.77 6.95 14.01
N MET A 628 -13.15 7.87 14.74
CA MET A 628 -11.76 8.28 14.52
C MET A 628 -10.76 7.12 14.73
N THR A 629 -11.11 6.13 15.55
CA THR A 629 -10.33 4.89 15.73
C THR A 629 -10.21 4.08 14.43
N GLU A 630 -11.22 4.11 13.57
CA GLU A 630 -11.18 3.49 12.25
C GLU A 630 -10.22 4.24 11.32
N VAL A 631 -10.23 5.59 11.35
CA VAL A 631 -9.28 6.42 10.60
C VAL A 631 -7.84 6.09 11.01
N VAL A 632 -7.59 5.92 12.31
CA VAL A 632 -6.28 5.50 12.83
C VAL A 632 -5.89 4.13 12.29
N SER A 633 -6.81 3.15 12.27
CA SER A 633 -6.52 1.81 11.77
C SER A 633 -6.28 1.77 10.25
N GLU A 634 -7.03 2.57 9.48
CA GLU A 634 -6.82 2.71 8.04
C GLU A 634 -5.45 3.31 7.69
N SER A 635 -4.96 4.24 8.52
CA SER A 635 -3.64 4.86 8.31
C SER A 635 -2.47 3.85 8.36
N THR A 636 -2.66 2.68 8.97
CA THR A 636 -1.67 1.58 9.06
C THR A 636 -2.02 0.38 8.18
N ALA A 637 -3.15 0.39 7.48
CA ALA A 637 -3.68 -0.78 6.76
C ALA A 637 -2.69 -1.41 5.77
N SER A 638 -1.90 -0.60 5.07
CA SER A 638 -0.87 -1.09 4.13
C SER A 638 0.27 -1.82 4.85
N GLN A 639 0.70 -1.31 6.00
CA GLN A 639 1.74 -1.93 6.85
C GLN A 639 1.22 -3.23 7.45
N ASP A 640 -0.03 -3.24 7.93
CA ASP A 640 -0.70 -4.39 8.52
C ASP A 640 -0.85 -5.51 7.50
N PHE A 641 -1.21 -5.20 6.27
CA PHE A 641 -1.33 -6.16 5.18
C PHE A 641 0.03 -6.79 4.83
N ASN A 642 1.10 -5.99 4.71
CA ASN A 642 2.44 -6.49 4.45
C ASN A 642 2.95 -7.39 5.60
N MET A 643 2.69 -7.02 6.85
CA MET A 643 3.00 -7.82 8.03
C MET A 643 2.26 -9.17 8.00
N LEU A 644 0.95 -9.16 7.71
CA LEU A 644 0.14 -10.38 7.60
C LEU A 644 0.70 -11.34 6.56
N LEU A 645 0.99 -10.85 5.35
CA LEU A 645 1.53 -11.67 4.27
C LEU A 645 2.89 -12.28 4.62
N LEU A 646 3.81 -11.46 5.15
CA LEU A 646 5.13 -11.98 5.56
C LEU A 646 5.05 -12.94 6.74
N SER A 647 4.10 -12.75 7.65
CA SER A 647 3.85 -13.70 8.75
C SER A 647 3.34 -15.05 8.23
N ILE A 648 2.44 -15.05 7.24
CA ILE A 648 1.97 -16.27 6.57
C ILE A 648 3.14 -16.97 5.86
N PHE A 649 3.99 -16.23 5.14
CA PHE A 649 5.16 -16.80 4.47
C PHE A 649 6.19 -17.34 5.47
N GLY A 650 6.43 -16.64 6.58
CA GLY A 650 7.29 -17.09 7.66
C GLY A 650 6.80 -18.39 8.30
N ALA A 651 5.50 -18.48 8.60
CA ALA A 651 4.88 -19.68 9.15
C ALA A 651 4.96 -20.86 8.17
N ALA A 652 4.68 -20.63 6.88
CA ALA A 652 4.81 -21.64 5.83
C ALA A 652 6.26 -22.13 5.71
N ALA A 653 7.24 -21.22 5.72
CA ALA A 653 8.66 -21.54 5.68
C ALA A 653 9.09 -22.38 6.90
N LEU A 654 8.60 -22.04 8.10
CA LEU A 654 8.87 -22.79 9.32
C LEU A 654 8.35 -24.23 9.25
N ILE A 655 7.11 -24.41 8.78
CA ILE A 655 6.48 -25.71 8.60
C ILE A 655 7.27 -26.54 7.55
N LEU A 656 7.61 -25.92 6.43
CA LEU A 656 8.39 -26.57 5.37
C LEU A 656 9.77 -26.98 5.87
N ALA A 657 10.47 -26.12 6.62
CA ALA A 657 11.77 -26.44 7.21
C ALA A 657 11.67 -27.61 8.22
N ALA A 658 10.61 -27.64 9.02
CA ALA A 658 10.34 -28.77 9.93
C ALA A 658 10.15 -30.10 9.15
N ILE A 659 9.37 -30.05 8.05
CA ILE A 659 9.14 -31.21 7.18
C ILE A 659 10.44 -31.68 6.52
N GLY A 660 11.28 -30.76 6.04
CA GLY A 660 12.56 -31.07 5.41
C GLY A 660 13.55 -31.74 6.37
N ILE A 661 13.69 -31.16 7.55
CA ILE A 661 14.54 -31.75 8.60
C ILE A 661 14.01 -33.13 9.02
N TYR A 662 12.70 -33.27 9.25
CA TYR A 662 12.06 -34.54 9.58
C TYR A 662 12.31 -35.60 8.49
N GLY A 663 12.06 -35.26 7.23
CA GLY A 663 12.22 -36.15 6.08
C GLY A 663 13.67 -36.65 5.94
N LEU A 664 14.65 -35.76 6.07
CA LEU A 664 16.07 -36.14 6.02
C LEU A 664 16.44 -37.06 7.18
N MET A 665 15.97 -36.74 8.40
CA MET A 665 16.30 -37.55 9.59
C MET A 665 15.61 -38.91 9.58
N ALA A 666 14.36 -38.99 9.18
CA ALA A 666 13.63 -40.25 9.02
C ALA A 666 14.34 -41.18 8.03
N TYR A 667 14.78 -40.63 6.89
CA TYR A 667 15.54 -41.38 5.90
C TYR A 667 16.94 -41.82 6.42
N SER A 668 17.67 -40.93 7.09
CA SER A 668 18.98 -41.23 7.66
C SER A 668 18.91 -42.38 8.69
N VAL A 669 17.86 -42.39 9.49
CA VAL A 669 17.57 -43.49 10.44
C VAL A 669 17.31 -44.78 9.65
N GLN A 670 16.45 -44.74 8.63
CA GLN A 670 16.12 -45.93 7.82
C GLN A 670 17.35 -46.52 7.13
N GLN A 671 18.25 -45.69 6.60
CA GLN A 671 19.49 -46.13 5.97
C GLN A 671 20.48 -46.79 6.95
N ARG A 672 20.48 -46.37 8.22
CA ARG A 672 21.39 -46.83 9.27
C ARG A 672 20.76 -47.82 10.22
N THR A 673 19.55 -48.36 9.89
CA THR A 673 18.80 -49.24 10.78
C THR A 673 19.64 -50.46 11.19
N GLN A 674 20.37 -51.08 10.26
CA GLN A 674 21.24 -52.21 10.53
C GLN A 674 22.45 -51.82 11.43
N GLU A 675 23.09 -50.67 11.15
CA GLU A 675 24.19 -50.15 11.98
C GLU A 675 23.73 -49.92 13.42
N MET A 676 22.54 -49.28 13.57
CA MET A 676 21.94 -49.04 14.88
C MET A 676 21.55 -50.35 15.58
N GLY A 677 21.02 -51.32 14.83
CA GLY A 677 20.71 -52.65 15.32
C GLY A 677 21.94 -53.38 15.87
N ILE A 678 23.05 -53.34 15.14
CA ILE A 678 24.34 -53.96 15.58
C ILE A 678 24.85 -53.24 16.84
N ARG A 679 24.81 -51.91 16.90
CA ARG A 679 25.25 -51.18 18.08
C ARG A 679 24.40 -51.49 19.34
N MET A 680 23.08 -51.63 19.18
CA MET A 680 22.20 -52.06 20.27
C MET A 680 22.44 -53.50 20.69
N ALA A 681 22.68 -54.40 19.71
CA ALA A 681 23.04 -55.78 20.04
C ALA A 681 24.39 -55.89 20.78
N LEU A 682 25.31 -54.95 20.55
CA LEU A 682 26.59 -54.81 21.25
C LEU A 682 26.47 -54.02 22.58
N GLY A 683 25.26 -53.71 23.06
CA GLY A 683 25.01 -53.07 24.36
C GLY A 683 24.92 -51.57 24.35
N ALA A 684 24.79 -50.89 23.19
CA ALA A 684 24.56 -49.45 23.18
C ALA A 684 23.19 -49.09 23.77
N ASP A 685 23.18 -48.17 24.73
CA ASP A 685 21.95 -47.65 25.32
C ASP A 685 21.07 -46.88 24.34
N ARG A 686 19.74 -46.97 24.50
CA ARG A 686 18.73 -46.23 23.69
C ARG A 686 18.96 -44.74 23.70
N GLY A 687 19.43 -44.18 24.84
CA GLY A 687 19.77 -42.74 24.98
C GLY A 687 20.92 -42.34 24.09
N HIS A 688 21.94 -43.21 23.94
CA HIS A 688 23.09 -42.93 23.05
C HIS A 688 22.69 -42.88 21.58
N ILE A 689 21.89 -43.86 21.12
CA ILE A 689 21.35 -43.86 19.73
C ILE A 689 20.53 -42.63 19.45
N ARG A 690 19.62 -42.26 20.35
CA ARG A 690 18.80 -41.06 20.25
C ARG A 690 19.66 -39.78 20.16
N SER A 691 20.63 -39.63 21.06
CA SER A 691 21.55 -38.50 21.12
C SER A 691 22.35 -38.34 19.81
N LEU A 692 22.82 -39.46 19.22
CA LEU A 692 23.57 -39.43 17.96
C LEU A 692 22.74 -38.92 16.78
N VAL A 693 21.47 -39.34 16.67
CA VAL A 693 20.54 -38.90 15.63
C VAL A 693 20.19 -37.42 15.85
N VAL A 694 19.85 -37.04 17.10
CA VAL A 694 19.52 -35.63 17.43
C VAL A 694 20.69 -34.73 17.14
N TRP A 695 21.91 -35.09 17.54
CA TRP A 695 23.10 -34.27 17.31
C TRP A 695 23.38 -34.06 15.83
N HIS A 696 23.21 -35.11 15.01
CA HIS A 696 23.42 -35.00 13.56
C HIS A 696 22.42 -34.02 12.89
N GLY A 697 21.15 -34.12 13.23
CA GLY A 697 20.12 -33.19 12.72
C GLY A 697 20.30 -31.75 13.21
N MET A 698 20.57 -31.60 14.52
CA MET A 698 20.79 -30.27 15.10
C MET A 698 22.04 -29.58 14.55
N ARG A 699 23.12 -30.32 14.26
CA ARG A 699 24.32 -29.75 13.64
C ARG A 699 24.01 -29.10 12.28
N LEU A 700 23.16 -29.73 11.43
CA LEU A 700 22.74 -29.20 10.15
C LEU A 700 21.86 -27.94 10.32
N ALA A 701 20.92 -28.01 11.27
CA ALA A 701 20.07 -26.87 11.61
C ALA A 701 20.90 -25.69 12.12
N LEU A 702 21.85 -25.90 13.03
CA LEU A 702 22.72 -24.85 13.56
C LEU A 702 23.60 -24.20 12.46
N ILE A 703 24.15 -24.99 11.54
CA ILE A 703 24.89 -24.44 10.39
C ILE A 703 23.95 -23.55 9.53
N GLY A 704 22.73 -24.03 9.26
CA GLY A 704 21.74 -23.27 8.52
C GLY A 704 21.35 -21.98 9.24
N ILE A 705 21.20 -22.03 10.55
CA ILE A 705 20.89 -20.85 11.39
C ILE A 705 22.04 -19.83 11.31
N VAL A 706 23.28 -20.22 11.43
CA VAL A 706 24.44 -19.31 11.37
C VAL A 706 24.52 -18.63 10.01
N ILE A 707 24.36 -19.41 8.92
CA ILE A 707 24.33 -18.85 7.56
C ILE A 707 23.11 -17.93 7.38
N GLY A 708 21.95 -18.35 7.90
CA GLY A 708 20.71 -17.59 7.84
C GLY A 708 20.80 -16.26 8.59
N ILE A 709 21.45 -16.20 9.74
CA ILE A 709 21.70 -14.95 10.50
C ILE A 709 22.54 -13.99 9.65
N GLY A 710 23.63 -14.48 9.05
CA GLY A 710 24.47 -13.67 8.16
C GLY A 710 23.72 -13.13 6.95
N ALA A 711 22.91 -13.99 6.31
CA ALA A 711 22.07 -13.60 5.19
C ALA A 711 20.97 -12.60 5.60
N ALA A 712 20.30 -12.83 6.75
CA ALA A 712 19.29 -11.93 7.28
C ALA A 712 19.88 -10.55 7.58
N PHE A 713 21.06 -10.48 8.19
CA PHE A 713 21.75 -9.21 8.47
C PHE A 713 22.00 -8.38 7.20
N GLY A 714 22.31 -9.02 6.08
CA GLY A 714 22.45 -8.36 4.77
C GLY A 714 21.11 -7.96 4.16
N LEU A 715 20.13 -8.88 4.15
CA LEU A 715 18.86 -8.71 3.44
C LEU A 715 17.87 -7.80 4.17
N THR A 716 17.92 -7.68 5.50
CA THR A 716 17.05 -6.77 6.26
C THR A 716 17.24 -5.30 5.90
N ARG A 717 18.35 -4.93 5.28
CA ARG A 717 18.57 -3.57 4.75
C ARG A 717 17.55 -3.21 3.66
N PHE A 718 17.07 -4.18 2.88
CA PHE A 718 16.05 -3.93 1.85
C PHE A 718 14.67 -3.62 2.43
N ILE A 719 14.38 -4.10 3.64
CA ILE A 719 13.12 -3.80 4.35
C ILE A 719 13.24 -2.61 5.30
N ALA A 720 14.39 -1.94 5.39
CA ALA A 720 14.64 -0.83 6.31
C ALA A 720 13.60 0.29 6.19
N SER A 721 13.15 0.60 4.96
CA SER A 721 12.12 1.64 4.71
C SER A 721 10.71 1.26 5.19
N PHE A 722 10.47 0.01 5.60
CA PHE A 722 9.20 -0.46 6.16
C PHE A 722 9.24 -0.60 7.68
N LEU A 723 10.43 -0.39 8.28
CA LEU A 723 10.60 -0.50 9.72
C LEU A 723 10.37 0.85 10.38
N TYR A 724 9.59 0.85 11.45
CA TYR A 724 9.36 2.00 12.31
C TYR A 724 9.66 1.63 13.77
N GLY A 725 10.44 2.47 14.44
CA GLY A 725 10.84 2.24 15.84
C GLY A 725 11.71 1.00 16.09
N VAL A 726 12.11 0.28 15.03
CA VAL A 726 12.88 -0.97 15.10
C VAL A 726 14.10 -0.89 14.21
N LYS A 727 15.27 -1.30 14.71
CA LYS A 727 16.49 -1.37 13.91
C LYS A 727 16.49 -2.61 13.01
N THR A 728 17.13 -2.54 11.85
CA THR A 728 17.29 -3.67 10.91
C THR A 728 18.01 -4.87 11.53
N TRP A 729 18.76 -4.66 12.60
CA TRP A 729 19.51 -5.66 13.37
C TRP A 729 19.01 -5.74 14.83
N ASP A 730 17.71 -5.71 15.03
CA ASP A 730 17.09 -5.76 16.35
C ASP A 730 17.55 -6.99 17.16
N PRO A 731 18.23 -6.82 18.33
CA PRO A 731 18.83 -7.93 19.06
C PRO A 731 17.82 -8.97 19.54
N LEU A 732 16.59 -8.52 19.87
CA LEU A 732 15.55 -9.42 20.37
C LEU A 732 15.07 -10.33 19.24
N VAL A 733 14.86 -9.81 18.03
CA VAL A 733 14.46 -10.61 16.87
C VAL A 733 15.56 -11.60 16.49
N PHE A 734 16.82 -11.12 16.43
CA PHE A 734 17.97 -11.94 16.07
C PHE A 734 18.36 -12.97 17.15
N ALA A 735 17.82 -12.87 18.36
CA ALA A 735 17.94 -13.90 19.41
C ALA A 735 16.73 -14.86 19.40
N THR A 736 15.50 -14.33 19.37
CA THR A 736 14.28 -15.14 19.53
C THR A 736 13.99 -16.03 18.31
N VAL A 737 14.17 -15.52 17.09
CA VAL A 737 13.88 -16.29 15.87
C VAL A 737 14.78 -17.53 15.73
N PRO A 738 16.11 -17.46 15.91
CA PRO A 738 16.98 -18.64 15.95
C PRO A 738 16.58 -19.64 17.03
N VAL A 739 16.18 -19.19 18.22
CA VAL A 739 15.72 -20.06 19.31
C VAL A 739 14.46 -20.80 18.90
N ILE A 740 13.46 -20.12 18.35
CA ILE A 740 12.23 -20.75 17.84
C ILE A 740 12.56 -21.80 16.78
N LEU A 741 13.43 -21.46 15.82
CA LEU A 741 13.81 -22.40 14.76
C LEU A 741 14.60 -23.60 15.31
N CYS A 742 15.47 -23.40 16.31
CA CYS A 742 16.15 -24.49 17.02
C CYS A 742 15.15 -25.41 17.72
N LEU A 743 14.14 -24.89 18.39
CA LEU A 743 13.10 -25.68 19.05
C LEU A 743 12.30 -26.50 18.04
N VAL A 744 11.89 -25.89 16.94
CA VAL A 744 11.16 -26.57 15.86
C VAL A 744 12.03 -27.65 15.22
N ALA A 745 13.30 -27.37 14.95
CA ALA A 745 14.26 -28.35 14.43
C ALA A 745 14.45 -29.53 15.40
N LEU A 746 14.56 -29.23 16.70
CA LEU A 746 14.67 -30.26 17.74
C LEU A 746 13.43 -31.17 17.75
N LEU A 747 12.22 -30.59 17.71
CA LEU A 747 10.97 -31.36 17.64
C LEU A 747 10.90 -32.22 16.37
N ALA A 748 11.30 -31.66 15.21
CA ALA A 748 11.32 -32.37 13.94
C ALA A 748 12.29 -33.56 13.95
N VAL A 749 13.44 -33.46 14.63
CA VAL A 749 14.44 -34.52 14.75
C VAL A 749 14.07 -35.56 15.85
N TRP A 750 13.38 -35.12 16.89
CA TRP A 750 13.02 -35.95 18.03
C TRP A 750 12.16 -37.17 17.66
N MET A 751 11.16 -36.99 16.76
CA MET A 751 10.29 -38.08 16.32
C MET A 751 11.06 -39.23 15.63
N PRO A 752 11.90 -38.97 14.60
CA PRO A 752 12.72 -40.02 13.98
C PRO A 752 13.72 -40.65 14.99
N ALA A 753 14.32 -39.83 15.86
CA ALA A 753 15.29 -40.32 16.85
C ALA A 753 14.66 -41.28 17.89
N THR A 754 13.44 -40.99 18.32
CA THR A 754 12.70 -41.91 19.22
C THR A 754 12.29 -43.20 18.53
N ARG A 755 11.92 -43.16 17.23
CA ARG A 755 11.66 -44.37 16.45
C ARG A 755 12.93 -45.20 16.29
N ALA A 756 14.08 -44.59 16.02
CA ALA A 756 15.37 -45.24 15.91
C ALA A 756 15.77 -45.97 17.21
N SER A 757 15.54 -45.35 18.36
CA SER A 757 15.88 -45.92 19.69
C SER A 757 14.96 -47.07 20.16
N ARG A 758 13.81 -47.27 19.48
CA ARG A 758 12.84 -48.33 19.79
C ARG A 758 12.88 -49.50 18.84
N LEU A 759 13.84 -49.53 17.88
CA LEU A 759 14.01 -50.64 16.98
C LEU A 759 14.37 -51.94 17.74
N ASP A 760 13.73 -53.05 17.35
CA ASP A 760 14.11 -54.38 17.86
C ASP A 760 15.38 -54.84 17.14
N PRO A 761 16.48 -55.10 17.88
CA PRO A 761 17.73 -55.58 17.30
C PRO A 761 17.58 -56.84 16.44
N GLN A 762 16.68 -57.74 16.83
CA GLN A 762 16.43 -58.97 16.07
C GLN A 762 15.77 -58.75 14.72
N GLN A 763 14.82 -57.79 14.68
CA GLN A 763 14.18 -57.40 13.41
C GLN A 763 15.13 -56.59 12.51
N ALA A 764 15.96 -55.72 13.09
CA ALA A 764 16.95 -54.92 12.37
C ALA A 764 18.04 -55.77 11.68
N LEU A 765 18.34 -56.96 12.16
CA LEU A 765 19.30 -57.89 11.60
C LEU A 765 18.67 -58.87 10.56
N ARG A 766 17.33 -59.03 10.54
CA ARG A 766 16.58 -59.89 9.59
C ARG A 766 16.15 -59.22 8.31
N VAL A 767 16.31 -57.89 8.17
CA VAL A 767 16.01 -57.17 6.92
C VAL A 767 17.14 -57.41 5.91
N GLU A 768 16.94 -58.37 5.01
CA GLU A 768 17.71 -58.59 3.78
C GLU A 768 17.35 -57.60 2.70
#